data_3380b887caa1a9c5d94a2a0e08df3e4c
#
_entry.id   3380b887caa1a9c5d94a2a0e08df3e4c
#
_cell.length_a   1.000
_cell.length_b   1.000
_cell.length_c   1.000
_cell.angle_alpha   90.00
_cell.angle_beta   90.00
_cell.angle_gamma   90.00
#
_symmetry.space_group_name_H-M   'P 1'
#
loop_
_entity.id
_entity.type
_entity.pdbx_description
1 polymer ?
#
loop_
_entity_poly.entity_id
_entity_poly.type
_entity_poly.pdbx_seq_one_letter_code
_entity_poly.pdbx_strand_id
1 'polypeptide(L)'
;MKRAVIPSYFHCLRCHNPFMGFSPKCLSVNFSSSLCSTDARPFPDYSPRKPSVKDSDFVHHISTTVKQRCTEPLRRILKPFESKFKPDHLIWVLMNIKDDYKLVLDFFNWTRFRRDPSLEALCIVVHIAVASKDLKMAHRLVLEFWEKPHLDVGNSFAQFTERLIYTYKDWGAHPFVFDVFFQVLVEAGLLLEAEKLFDKLVNYGVLVSVDSCNLFLARLSNSFDGKKMAIRVFRKYPEVGVRWNTMSYNIILHSLCQLGRIKEAHNLLIQMDFRGSFPDVVSYSVIINGYCQVELIGKVLKLLEELQRKGCKPNQYTYNSVISLLCKTGRVVEAEQVLRGMINQRIFPDNVVYTTLISGFGKSGNVSAEYKLFDEMRHKKIVPDFVTYTSMIGGLCGAGKVVEARKLFSDMFRKGLEPDEVTYTALIDGYCKAGEMKEAFSLHNQMVERGLTPNVVTYTALVDGLCKRGQVDIANELLLEMSEKGLQPNVCTYNAIINGLCKVGNVEQALKLMEEMDLAGFYPDTITYTTLMDAYCKMGEMAKAHGLLRVMLDKGLQPTIVTFNVLMNGFCMSEMLEDGEKLIKWMLEKGIMLNAATFNSLLKQYCIRNDMRAATEIYKRMYAQGVLPDNNTYNILIKGHCKARNMKEALFLHKHMVEKGFSLTAGSYNALIKGFYKRKKFLEAKKLFEEMRTQGFVAEKEIYDIFVDVNYEEGNWENTLELCDEAIEKCLVKKTSLFIDTL
;
A
#
# COMPACT_ATOMS: atom_id res chain seq x y z
N MET A 1 9.67 -33.38 8.39
CA MET A 1 10.53 -32.23 8.69
C MET A 1 10.86 -31.52 7.38
N LYS A 2 10.03 -30.59 6.92
CA LYS A 2 10.31 -29.72 5.79
C LYS A 2 10.04 -28.29 6.26
N ARG A 3 11.11 -27.50 6.43
CA ARG A 3 11.03 -26.06 6.68
C ARG A 3 10.53 -25.39 5.41
N ALA A 4 9.35 -24.77 5.48
CA ALA A 4 8.86 -23.91 4.45
C ALA A 4 9.71 -22.63 4.42
N VAL A 5 10.35 -22.37 3.30
CA VAL A 5 11.04 -21.12 2.98
C VAL A 5 9.96 -20.13 2.53
N ILE A 6 9.69 -19.15 3.37
CA ILE A 6 8.85 -17.98 3.00
C ILE A 6 9.77 -17.00 2.26
N PRO A 7 9.40 -16.55 1.05
CA PRO A 7 10.20 -15.58 0.31
C PRO A 7 10.20 -14.23 1.02
N SER A 8 11.38 -13.69 1.23
CA SER A 8 11.67 -12.41 1.87
C SER A 8 11.29 -11.22 1.00
N TYR A 9 10.00 -10.84 0.98
CA TYR A 9 9.53 -9.57 0.41
C TYR A 9 9.41 -8.45 1.47
N PHE A 10 10.13 -8.55 2.59
CA PHE A 10 10.08 -7.59 3.71
C PHE A 10 11.42 -6.90 3.98
N HIS A 11 12.18 -6.56 2.93
CA HIS A 11 13.46 -5.86 3.15
C HIS A 11 13.48 -4.39 2.72
N CYS A 12 12.32 -3.73 2.56
CA CYS A 12 12.30 -2.29 2.29
C CYS A 12 11.29 -1.48 3.11
N LEU A 13 10.86 -2.00 4.26
CA LEU A 13 10.12 -1.24 5.27
C LEU A 13 10.73 -1.48 6.65
N ARG A 14 12.02 -1.17 6.81
CA ARG A 14 12.49 -0.62 8.09
C ARG A 14 11.93 0.80 8.19
N CYS A 15 10.61 0.91 8.25
CA CYS A 15 9.96 2.04 8.84
C CYS A 15 10.52 2.15 10.25
N HIS A 16 11.29 3.18 10.50
CA HIS A 16 11.56 3.65 11.83
C HIS A 16 10.22 3.66 12.58
N ASN A 17 10.07 2.70 13.48
CA ASN A 17 9.00 2.71 14.45
C ASN A 17 9.25 3.97 15.28
N PRO A 18 8.42 5.03 15.21
CA PRO A 18 8.68 6.28 15.90
C PRO A 18 8.71 6.10 17.42
N PHE A 19 8.41 4.90 17.92
CA PHE A 19 8.45 4.52 19.34
C PHE A 19 9.76 3.84 19.77
N MET A 20 10.73 3.57 18.91
CA MET A 20 12.03 2.97 19.27
C MET A 20 13.16 4.00 19.47
N GLY A 21 12.82 5.23 19.80
CA GLY A 21 13.78 6.30 20.10
C GLY A 21 13.89 6.58 21.60
N PHE A 22 13.95 5.58 22.48
CA PHE A 22 14.35 5.81 23.86
C PHE A 22 15.85 5.99 23.96
N SER A 23 16.30 7.23 23.76
CA SER A 23 17.61 7.69 24.24
C SER A 23 17.58 7.68 25.78
N PRO A 24 18.61 7.17 26.46
CA PRO A 24 18.64 7.12 27.95
C PRO A 24 18.79 8.50 28.63
N LYS A 25 18.45 9.61 27.96
CA LYS A 25 18.66 10.98 28.43
C LYS A 25 17.45 11.65 29.09
N CYS A 26 16.30 11.00 29.23
CA CYS A 26 15.15 11.57 29.95
C CYS A 26 14.82 10.83 31.25
N LEU A 27 15.77 10.81 32.17
CA LEU A 27 15.53 10.44 33.57
C LEU A 27 15.54 11.70 34.48
N SER A 28 14.77 12.72 34.09
CA SER A 28 14.31 13.75 35.04
C SER A 28 12.88 13.37 35.44
N VAL A 29 12.76 12.47 36.35
CA VAL A 29 11.48 11.97 36.89
C VAL A 29 10.97 12.94 37.93
N ASN A 30 9.88 13.64 37.66
CA ASN A 30 9.07 14.27 38.70
C ASN A 30 8.42 13.12 39.52
N PHE A 31 8.88 12.94 40.73
CA PHE A 31 8.37 11.96 41.70
C PHE A 31 6.95 12.38 42.13
N SER A 32 5.92 11.89 41.49
CA SER A 32 4.55 11.96 41.98
C SER A 32 3.93 10.54 41.97
N SER A 33 4.33 9.71 42.92
CA SER A 33 3.54 8.54 43.29
C SER A 33 2.50 8.97 44.32
N SER A 34 1.24 9.10 43.86
CA SER A 34 0.11 9.37 44.74
C SER A 34 -0.37 8.07 45.37
N LEU A 35 -0.34 8.01 46.70
CA LEU A 35 -1.10 7.04 47.49
C LEU A 35 -2.59 7.31 47.27
N CYS A 36 -3.32 6.37 46.72
CA CYS A 36 -4.76 6.49 46.47
C CYS A 36 -5.51 5.39 47.22
N SER A 37 -6.45 5.80 48.04
CA SER A 37 -7.54 5.12 48.72
C SER A 37 -7.39 4.81 50.19
N THR A 38 -8.47 5.09 50.91
CA THR A 38 -8.68 4.83 52.36
C THR A 38 -8.79 3.35 52.73
N ASP A 39 -8.88 2.44 51.74
CA ASP A 39 -9.05 0.98 51.93
C ASP A 39 -7.83 0.14 51.54
N ALA A 40 -6.65 0.76 51.39
CA ALA A 40 -5.43 0.03 51.04
C ALA A 40 -4.94 -0.88 52.16
N ARG A 41 -4.58 -2.11 51.84
CA ARG A 41 -3.96 -3.02 52.81
C ARG A 41 -2.61 -2.47 53.23
N PRO A 42 -2.28 -2.45 54.56
CA PRO A 42 -0.97 -2.03 55.02
C PRO A 42 0.10 -3.04 54.56
N PHE A 43 1.27 -2.54 54.21
CA PHE A 43 2.42 -3.41 53.95
C PHE A 43 2.79 -4.17 55.23
N PRO A 44 3.21 -5.46 55.11
CA PRO A 44 3.63 -6.26 56.24
C PRO A 44 4.87 -5.66 56.92
N ASP A 45 4.96 -5.83 58.24
CA ASP A 45 6.15 -5.44 59.00
C ASP A 45 7.26 -6.46 58.77
N TYR A 46 8.44 -5.97 58.37
CA TYR A 46 9.59 -6.82 58.13
C TYR A 46 10.24 -7.27 59.44
N SER A 47 10.35 -8.56 59.65
CA SER A 47 10.98 -9.14 60.85
C SER A 47 11.93 -10.28 60.44
N PRO A 48 13.22 -9.98 60.21
CA PRO A 48 14.19 -11.03 59.91
C PRO A 48 14.43 -11.92 61.12
N ARG A 49 14.78 -13.19 60.90
CA ARG A 49 15.14 -14.10 61.99
C ARG A 49 16.29 -13.50 62.78
N LYS A 50 16.07 -13.36 64.10
CA LYS A 50 17.10 -12.83 65.01
C LYS A 50 18.33 -13.77 65.06
N PRO A 51 19.55 -13.24 64.91
CA PRO A 51 20.76 -14.04 65.00
C PRO A 51 20.96 -14.56 66.39
N SER A 52 21.68 -15.67 66.51
CA SER A 52 22.14 -16.14 67.89
C SER A 52 23.07 -15.07 68.52
N VAL A 53 23.24 -15.07 69.82
CA VAL A 53 24.11 -14.09 70.50
C VAL A 53 25.51 -14.09 69.89
N LYS A 54 26.10 -15.28 69.66
CA LYS A 54 27.42 -15.42 68.96
C LYS A 54 27.45 -14.91 67.54
N ASP A 55 26.37 -15.08 66.81
CA ASP A 55 26.23 -14.56 65.41
C ASP A 55 26.01 -13.05 65.44
N SER A 56 25.35 -12.47 66.47
CA SER A 56 25.16 -11.02 66.61
C SER A 56 26.49 -10.29 66.83
N ASP A 57 27.37 -10.81 67.71
CA ASP A 57 28.70 -10.26 67.94
C ASP A 57 29.57 -10.33 66.65
N PHE A 58 29.45 -11.44 65.93
CA PHE A 58 30.16 -11.64 64.67
C PHE A 58 29.71 -10.64 63.58
N VAL A 59 28.40 -10.44 63.44
CA VAL A 59 27.81 -9.46 62.50
C VAL A 59 28.23 -8.04 62.90
N HIS A 60 28.20 -7.70 64.18
CA HIS A 60 28.62 -6.39 64.67
C HIS A 60 30.09 -6.13 64.36
N HIS A 61 30.96 -7.13 64.61
CA HIS A 61 32.38 -7.02 64.30
C HIS A 61 32.67 -6.84 62.83
N ILE A 62 31.99 -7.59 61.93
CA ILE A 62 32.12 -7.39 60.47
C ILE A 62 31.66 -5.99 60.07
N SER A 63 30.48 -5.55 60.51
CA SER A 63 29.89 -4.27 60.15
C SER A 63 30.79 -3.12 60.58
N THR A 64 31.37 -3.19 61.79
CA THR A 64 32.27 -2.17 62.34
C THR A 64 33.60 -2.15 61.56
N THR A 65 34.16 -3.30 61.27
CA THR A 65 35.41 -3.42 60.52
C THR A 65 35.27 -2.90 59.12
N VAL A 66 34.17 -3.20 58.44
CA VAL A 66 33.87 -2.71 57.08
C VAL A 66 33.65 -1.19 57.04
N LYS A 67 32.98 -0.61 58.05
CA LYS A 67 32.80 0.84 58.19
C LYS A 67 34.11 1.59 58.49
N GLN A 68 34.96 1.05 59.35
CA GLN A 68 36.22 1.68 59.75
C GLN A 68 37.27 1.65 58.62
N ARG A 69 37.27 0.62 57.77
CA ARG A 69 38.26 0.42 56.73
C ARG A 69 37.70 0.56 55.28
N CYS A 70 36.75 1.46 55.10
CA CYS A 70 36.04 1.62 53.84
C CYS A 70 36.94 2.02 52.62
N THR A 71 38.18 2.44 52.89
CA THR A 71 39.18 2.78 51.84
C THR A 71 40.00 1.59 51.36
N GLU A 72 39.97 0.47 52.07
CA GLU A 72 40.70 -0.74 51.68
C GLU A 72 39.82 -1.68 50.82
N PRO A 73 40.41 -2.51 49.94
CA PRO A 73 39.64 -3.51 49.18
C PRO A 73 38.92 -4.51 50.10
N LEU A 74 37.60 -4.62 49.97
CA LEU A 74 36.75 -5.51 50.83
C LEU A 74 37.21 -6.96 50.83
N ARG A 75 37.79 -7.47 49.75
CA ARG A 75 38.36 -8.83 49.70
C ARG A 75 39.46 -9.05 50.71
N ARG A 76 40.25 -8.01 51.02
CA ARG A 76 41.34 -8.08 52.00
C ARG A 76 40.79 -8.01 53.42
N ILE A 77 39.85 -7.11 53.67
CA ILE A 77 39.20 -6.87 54.96
C ILE A 77 38.42 -8.11 55.41
N LEU A 78 37.69 -8.73 54.50
CA LEU A 78 36.75 -9.81 54.82
C LEU A 78 37.37 -11.21 54.78
N LYS A 79 38.63 -11.36 54.35
CA LYS A 79 39.33 -12.63 54.30
C LYS A 79 39.32 -13.40 55.68
N PRO A 80 39.50 -12.77 56.84
CA PRO A 80 39.47 -13.45 58.15
C PRO A 80 38.08 -13.99 58.52
N PHE A 81 37.00 -13.42 57.97
CA PHE A 81 35.61 -13.75 58.32
C PHE A 81 34.99 -14.78 57.36
N GLU A 82 35.65 -15.11 56.28
CA GLU A 82 35.12 -15.92 55.19
C GLU A 82 34.63 -17.31 55.59
N SER A 83 35.40 -18.00 56.46
CA SER A 83 35.08 -19.38 56.88
C SER A 83 33.85 -19.50 57.79
N LYS A 84 33.53 -18.42 58.48
CA LYS A 84 32.42 -18.39 59.45
C LYS A 84 31.20 -17.65 58.95
N PHE A 85 31.24 -17.05 57.76
CA PHE A 85 30.15 -16.24 57.19
C PHE A 85 29.01 -17.15 56.73
N LYS A 86 27.80 -16.95 57.27
CA LYS A 86 26.58 -17.65 56.92
C LYS A 86 25.67 -16.75 56.07
N PRO A 87 24.77 -17.31 55.23
CA PRO A 87 23.82 -16.51 54.43
C PRO A 87 22.97 -15.54 55.27
N ASP A 88 22.53 -15.93 56.41
CA ASP A 88 21.70 -15.12 57.30
C ASP A 88 22.46 -13.89 57.87
N HIS A 89 23.78 -13.94 57.95
CA HIS A 89 24.61 -12.80 58.39
C HIS A 89 24.55 -11.65 57.37
N LEU A 90 24.34 -11.94 56.06
CA LEU A 90 24.27 -10.95 55.03
C LEU A 90 23.20 -9.88 55.30
N ILE A 91 21.98 -10.31 55.64
CA ILE A 91 20.85 -9.41 55.91
C ILE A 91 21.18 -8.47 57.08
N TRP A 92 21.72 -9.02 58.17
CA TRP A 92 22.08 -8.23 59.37
C TRP A 92 23.25 -7.28 59.15
N VAL A 93 24.24 -7.66 58.34
CA VAL A 93 25.32 -6.75 57.96
C VAL A 93 24.76 -5.62 57.08
N LEU A 94 23.89 -5.93 56.10
CA LEU A 94 23.22 -4.92 55.26
C LEU A 94 22.40 -3.93 56.11
N MET A 95 21.69 -4.41 57.15
CA MET A 95 20.97 -3.54 58.08
C MET A 95 21.89 -2.56 58.78
N ASN A 96 23.08 -3.00 59.19
CA ASN A 96 24.05 -2.15 59.88
C ASN A 96 24.76 -1.13 58.97
N ILE A 97 24.90 -1.42 57.65
CA ILE A 97 25.63 -0.56 56.70
C ILE A 97 24.71 0.18 55.73
N LYS A 98 23.39 0.11 55.92
CA LYS A 98 22.37 0.60 54.95
C LYS A 98 22.51 2.07 54.54
N ASP A 99 23.13 2.90 55.39
CA ASP A 99 23.28 4.33 55.20
C ASP A 99 24.38 4.67 54.14
N ASP A 100 25.30 3.72 53.88
CA ASP A 100 26.34 3.89 52.84
C ASP A 100 26.07 2.96 51.66
N TYR A 101 25.42 3.51 50.62
CA TYR A 101 25.02 2.79 49.41
C TYR A 101 26.18 2.12 48.70
N LYS A 102 27.32 2.80 48.57
CA LYS A 102 28.49 2.26 47.88
C LYS A 102 29.03 1.03 48.60
N LEU A 103 29.09 1.11 49.94
CA LEU A 103 29.56 0.05 50.77
C LEU A 103 28.61 -1.16 50.72
N VAL A 104 27.29 -0.90 50.64
CA VAL A 104 26.25 -1.95 50.48
C VAL A 104 26.48 -2.71 49.17
N LEU A 105 26.70 -1.99 48.06
CA LEU A 105 26.91 -2.63 46.75
C LEU A 105 28.21 -3.43 46.70
N ASP A 106 29.30 -2.88 47.23
CA ASP A 106 30.59 -3.55 47.26
C ASP A 106 30.54 -4.80 48.11
N PHE A 107 29.83 -4.74 49.26
CA PHE A 107 29.64 -5.89 50.14
C PHE A 107 28.73 -6.96 49.51
N PHE A 108 27.66 -6.55 48.85
CA PHE A 108 26.78 -7.46 48.13
C PHE A 108 27.50 -8.16 46.99
N ASN A 109 28.30 -7.42 46.21
CA ASN A 109 29.09 -7.98 45.11
C ASN A 109 30.14 -8.98 45.65
N TRP A 110 30.77 -8.69 46.79
CA TRP A 110 31.72 -9.62 47.43
C TRP A 110 31.05 -10.95 47.81
N THR A 111 29.78 -10.92 48.30
CA THR A 111 29.01 -12.13 48.62
C THR A 111 28.63 -12.93 47.39
N ARG A 112 28.25 -12.26 46.29
CA ARG A 112 27.90 -12.91 45.01
C ARG A 112 29.03 -13.74 44.41
N PHE A 113 30.25 -13.32 44.55
CA PHE A 113 31.40 -14.09 44.03
C PHE A 113 31.59 -15.48 44.67
N ARG A 114 30.88 -15.77 45.76
CA ARG A 114 31.07 -16.98 46.55
C ARG A 114 29.86 -17.88 46.66
N ARG A 115 28.71 -17.28 46.79
CA ARG A 115 27.40 -17.98 46.87
C ARG A 115 26.33 -17.08 46.27
N ASP A 116 25.34 -17.69 45.65
CA ASP A 116 24.12 -16.95 45.29
C ASP A 116 23.47 -16.34 46.52
N PRO A 117 23.24 -15.02 46.56
CA PRO A 117 22.57 -14.37 47.69
C PRO A 117 21.13 -14.86 47.77
N SER A 118 20.59 -14.85 49.02
CA SER A 118 19.17 -15.13 49.20
C SER A 118 18.30 -14.11 48.46
N LEU A 119 17.13 -14.56 48.00
CA LEU A 119 16.16 -13.68 47.29
C LEU A 119 15.80 -12.45 48.14
N GLU A 120 15.73 -12.64 49.46
CA GLU A 120 15.46 -11.61 50.44
C GLU A 120 16.56 -10.54 50.47
N ALA A 121 17.83 -10.94 50.48
CA ALA A 121 18.97 -10.03 50.41
C ALA A 121 19.02 -9.25 49.10
N LEU A 122 18.67 -9.89 47.99
CA LEU A 122 18.54 -9.21 46.67
C LEU A 122 17.47 -8.13 46.71
N CYS A 123 16.26 -8.43 47.20
CA CYS A 123 15.18 -7.46 47.35
C CYS A 123 15.58 -6.26 48.24
N ILE A 124 16.30 -6.53 49.34
CA ILE A 124 16.82 -5.48 50.23
C ILE A 124 17.77 -4.53 49.47
N VAL A 125 18.74 -5.09 48.75
CA VAL A 125 19.69 -4.26 47.99
C VAL A 125 18.98 -3.47 46.89
N VAL A 126 17.96 -4.02 46.24
CA VAL A 126 17.12 -3.31 45.26
C VAL A 126 16.39 -2.13 45.93
N HIS A 127 15.82 -2.32 47.14
CA HIS A 127 15.21 -1.23 47.90
C HIS A 127 16.22 -0.11 48.21
N ILE A 128 17.42 -0.45 48.70
CA ILE A 128 18.48 0.51 49.03
C ILE A 128 18.96 1.24 47.77
N ALA A 129 19.10 0.54 46.65
CA ALA A 129 19.50 1.16 45.36
C ALA A 129 18.45 2.18 44.88
N VAL A 130 17.16 1.86 44.99
CA VAL A 130 16.07 2.79 44.63
C VAL A 130 16.04 3.99 45.59
N ALA A 131 16.20 3.76 46.88
CA ALA A 131 16.27 4.83 47.90
C ALA A 131 17.43 5.79 47.62
N SER A 132 18.56 5.25 47.17
CA SER A 132 19.75 6.03 46.77
C SER A 132 19.66 6.62 45.35
N LYS A 133 18.52 6.53 44.68
CA LYS A 133 18.27 7.04 43.33
C LYS A 133 19.10 6.37 42.21
N ASP A 134 19.71 5.22 42.45
CA ASP A 134 20.39 4.44 41.41
C ASP A 134 19.44 3.40 40.80
N LEU A 135 18.54 3.91 39.95
CA LEU A 135 17.54 3.12 39.28
C LEU A 135 18.13 2.14 38.27
N LYS A 136 19.28 2.49 37.67
CA LYS A 136 19.96 1.62 36.70
C LYS A 136 20.49 0.37 37.35
N MET A 137 21.07 0.50 38.55
CA MET A 137 21.58 -0.65 39.29
C MET A 137 20.45 -1.51 39.83
N ALA A 138 19.38 -0.89 40.33
CA ALA A 138 18.19 -1.63 40.74
C ALA A 138 17.58 -2.45 39.62
N HIS A 139 17.40 -1.84 38.45
CA HIS A 139 16.90 -2.49 37.22
C HIS A 139 17.81 -3.67 36.82
N ARG A 140 19.13 -3.45 36.79
CA ARG A 140 20.11 -4.48 36.45
C ARG A 140 20.06 -5.67 37.39
N LEU A 141 19.97 -5.44 38.69
CA LEU A 141 19.90 -6.50 39.71
C LEU A 141 18.65 -7.36 39.54
N VAL A 142 17.51 -6.75 39.25
CA VAL A 142 16.25 -7.46 38.99
C VAL A 142 16.33 -8.22 37.66
N LEU A 143 16.86 -7.63 36.61
CA LEU A 143 16.99 -8.25 35.28
C LEU A 143 17.91 -9.48 35.33
N GLU A 144 19.07 -9.38 35.97
CA GLU A 144 20.02 -10.49 36.17
C GLU A 144 19.40 -11.67 36.91
N PHE A 145 18.44 -11.44 37.80
CA PHE A 145 17.69 -12.51 38.43
C PHE A 145 16.81 -13.27 37.42
N TRP A 146 16.15 -12.58 36.49
CA TRP A 146 15.24 -13.18 35.50
C TRP A 146 15.97 -13.82 34.32
N GLU A 147 17.23 -13.45 34.04
CA GLU A 147 18.06 -14.04 32.99
C GLU A 147 18.69 -15.38 33.39
N LYS A 148 18.54 -15.85 34.68
CA LYS A 148 19.10 -17.12 35.11
C LYS A 148 18.45 -18.30 34.39
N PRO A 149 19.23 -19.21 33.73
CA PRO A 149 18.70 -20.42 33.14
C PRO A 149 18.12 -21.32 34.27
N HIS A 150 16.99 -21.94 34.06
CA HIS A 150 16.27 -22.85 34.97
C HIS A 150 15.31 -22.23 36.01
N LEU A 151 14.85 -21.00 35.82
CA LEU A 151 13.80 -20.42 36.63
C LEU A 151 12.41 -20.95 36.20
N ASP A 152 11.68 -21.56 37.14
CA ASP A 152 10.23 -21.74 37.00
C ASP A 152 9.56 -20.36 37.17
N VAL A 153 9.17 -19.76 36.05
CA VAL A 153 8.73 -18.37 36.00
C VAL A 153 7.55 -18.10 36.95
N GLY A 154 6.56 -18.99 37.01
CA GLY A 154 5.38 -18.81 37.83
C GLY A 154 5.69 -18.81 39.35
N ASN A 155 6.47 -19.79 39.82
CA ASN A 155 6.87 -19.90 41.23
C ASN A 155 7.86 -18.80 41.64
N SER A 156 8.80 -18.47 40.75
CA SER A 156 9.79 -17.41 40.98
C SER A 156 9.15 -16.04 41.05
N PHE A 157 8.14 -15.77 40.19
CA PHE A 157 7.37 -14.51 40.19
C PHE A 157 6.63 -14.34 41.54
N ALA A 158 5.91 -15.35 42.01
CA ALA A 158 5.17 -15.28 43.26
C ALA A 158 6.12 -15.03 44.45
N GLN A 159 7.22 -15.80 44.54
CA GLN A 159 8.22 -15.65 45.57
C GLN A 159 8.91 -14.29 45.56
N PHE A 160 9.33 -13.80 44.39
CA PHE A 160 9.98 -12.49 44.24
C PHE A 160 9.04 -11.36 44.68
N THR A 161 7.80 -11.39 44.17
CA THR A 161 6.78 -10.38 44.49
C THR A 161 6.48 -10.34 46.01
N GLU A 162 6.32 -11.51 46.61
CA GLU A 162 6.06 -11.61 48.06
C GLU A 162 7.24 -11.10 48.89
N ARG A 163 8.47 -11.47 48.51
CA ARG A 163 9.66 -11.00 49.23
C ARG A 163 9.87 -9.50 49.06
N LEU A 164 9.67 -8.97 47.86
CA LEU A 164 9.79 -7.53 47.60
C LEU A 164 8.76 -6.71 48.42
N ILE A 165 7.52 -7.20 48.52
CA ILE A 165 6.48 -6.57 49.35
C ILE A 165 6.81 -6.70 50.82
N TYR A 166 7.28 -7.87 51.26
CA TYR A 166 7.61 -8.16 52.69
C TYR A 166 8.76 -7.29 53.20
N THR A 167 9.78 -7.04 52.36
CA THR A 167 10.96 -6.24 52.72
C THR A 167 10.77 -4.72 52.55
N TYR A 168 9.59 -4.24 52.19
CA TYR A 168 9.39 -2.85 51.76
C TYR A 168 9.58 -1.79 52.89
N LYS A 169 9.06 -2.03 54.12
CA LYS A 169 8.94 -0.97 55.14
C LYS A 169 10.26 -0.45 55.73
N ASP A 170 11.28 -1.30 55.93
CA ASP A 170 12.39 -0.98 56.84
C ASP A 170 13.66 -0.41 56.16
N TRP A 171 13.65 -0.23 54.84
CA TRP A 171 14.86 0.08 54.06
C TRP A 171 14.85 1.48 53.41
N GLY A 172 14.02 2.40 53.95
CA GLY A 172 13.83 3.71 53.32
C GLY A 172 13.24 3.63 51.90
N ALA A 173 12.54 2.50 51.65
CA ALA A 173 12.08 2.13 50.34
C ALA A 173 11.08 3.14 49.77
N HIS A 174 11.28 3.51 48.51
CA HIS A 174 10.37 4.36 47.74
C HIS A 174 9.46 3.48 46.88
N PRO A 175 8.16 3.79 46.71
CA PRO A 175 7.22 2.99 45.90
C PRO A 175 7.72 2.70 44.48
N PHE A 176 8.64 3.50 43.97
CA PHE A 176 9.25 3.36 42.66
C PHE A 176 10.01 2.02 42.46
N VAL A 177 10.31 1.29 43.52
CA VAL A 177 10.88 -0.07 43.40
C VAL A 177 9.94 -1.03 42.67
N PHE A 178 8.64 -0.86 42.82
CA PHE A 178 7.63 -1.64 42.12
C PHE A 178 7.53 -1.27 40.63
N ASP A 179 7.77 0.01 40.31
CA ASP A 179 7.91 0.46 38.93
C ASP A 179 9.08 -0.21 38.21
N VAL A 180 10.26 -0.25 38.87
CA VAL A 180 11.45 -0.92 38.31
C VAL A 180 11.16 -2.40 38.08
N PHE A 181 10.53 -3.06 39.02
CA PHE A 181 10.19 -4.48 38.88
C PHE A 181 9.17 -4.69 37.77
N PHE A 182 8.14 -3.84 37.67
CA PHE A 182 7.15 -3.87 36.57
C PHE A 182 7.80 -3.68 35.19
N GLN A 183 8.71 -2.72 35.07
CA GLN A 183 9.46 -2.46 33.82
C GLN A 183 10.28 -3.68 33.40
N VAL A 184 11.01 -4.31 34.35
CA VAL A 184 11.81 -5.52 34.06
C VAL A 184 10.92 -6.66 33.56
N LEU A 185 9.76 -6.89 34.16
CA LEU A 185 8.81 -7.92 33.71
C LEU A 185 8.32 -7.65 32.29
N VAL A 186 8.02 -6.37 31.96
CA VAL A 186 7.58 -5.97 30.66
C VAL A 186 8.70 -6.12 29.61
N GLU A 187 9.93 -5.78 29.96
CA GLU A 187 11.11 -5.93 29.07
C GLU A 187 11.44 -7.40 28.82
N ALA A 188 11.33 -8.24 29.84
CA ALA A 188 11.49 -9.68 29.74
C ALA A 188 10.35 -10.39 28.97
N GLY A 189 9.29 -9.66 28.60
CA GLY A 189 8.14 -10.21 27.87
C GLY A 189 7.13 -10.96 28.76
N LEU A 190 7.27 -10.88 30.08
CA LEU A 190 6.39 -11.53 31.05
C LEU A 190 5.13 -10.66 31.32
N LEU A 191 4.33 -10.46 30.28
CA LEU A 191 3.23 -9.48 30.30
C LEU A 191 2.07 -9.88 31.21
N LEU A 192 1.78 -11.18 31.33
CA LEU A 192 0.74 -11.67 32.24
C LEU A 192 1.14 -11.48 33.70
N GLU A 193 2.40 -11.68 34.00
CA GLU A 193 2.96 -11.49 35.35
C GLU A 193 2.99 -10.01 35.71
N ALA A 194 3.29 -9.13 34.74
CA ALA A 194 3.21 -7.67 34.93
C ALA A 194 1.77 -7.22 35.29
N GLU A 195 0.73 -7.75 34.57
CA GLU A 195 -0.68 -7.45 34.90
C GLU A 195 -1.03 -7.94 36.33
N LYS A 196 -0.62 -9.16 36.70
CA LYS A 196 -0.82 -9.69 38.07
C LYS A 196 -0.13 -8.84 39.11
N LEU A 197 1.09 -8.37 38.84
CA LEU A 197 1.81 -7.47 39.74
C LEU A 197 1.04 -6.16 39.93
N PHE A 198 0.57 -5.56 38.85
CA PHE A 198 -0.23 -4.33 38.88
C PHE A 198 -1.47 -4.51 39.77
N ASP A 199 -2.27 -5.56 39.52
CA ASP A 199 -3.48 -5.85 40.31
C ASP A 199 -3.16 -6.08 41.79
N LYS A 200 -2.01 -6.72 42.10
CA LYS A 200 -1.56 -6.93 43.50
C LYS A 200 -1.15 -5.62 44.16
N LEU A 201 -0.44 -4.72 43.45
CA LEU A 201 0.00 -3.43 43.97
C LEU A 201 -1.16 -2.47 44.25
N VAL A 202 -2.18 -2.48 43.40
CA VAL A 202 -3.41 -1.70 43.63
C VAL A 202 -4.05 -2.02 44.97
N ASN A 203 -4.02 -3.29 45.40
CA ASN A 203 -4.53 -3.71 46.73
C ASN A 203 -3.74 -3.11 47.89
N TYR A 204 -2.46 -2.73 47.69
CA TYR A 204 -1.63 -2.04 48.67
C TYR A 204 -1.63 -0.50 48.49
N GLY A 205 -2.48 0.03 47.59
CA GLY A 205 -2.58 1.47 47.32
C GLY A 205 -1.41 2.05 46.57
N VAL A 206 -0.62 1.22 45.87
CA VAL A 206 0.52 1.65 45.07
C VAL A 206 0.13 1.60 43.58
N LEU A 207 0.24 2.74 42.90
CA LEU A 207 0.05 2.83 41.43
C LEU A 207 1.41 2.85 40.75
N VAL A 208 1.51 2.06 39.70
CA VAL A 208 2.65 2.09 38.74
C VAL A 208 2.62 3.37 37.97
N SER A 209 3.77 3.95 37.63
CA SER A 209 3.86 5.20 36.87
C SER A 209 3.24 5.07 35.47
N VAL A 210 2.74 6.17 34.95
CA VAL A 210 2.13 6.21 33.59
C VAL A 210 3.15 5.80 32.52
N ASP A 211 4.43 6.13 32.70
CA ASP A 211 5.49 5.77 31.75
C ASP A 211 5.72 4.25 31.69
N SER A 212 5.71 3.57 32.85
CA SER A 212 5.79 2.11 32.94
C SER A 212 4.53 1.45 32.34
N CYS A 213 3.36 2.02 32.59
CA CYS A 213 2.11 1.58 31.98
C CYS A 213 2.13 1.77 30.45
N ASN A 214 2.71 2.86 29.92
CA ASN A 214 2.88 3.09 28.49
C ASN A 214 3.81 2.06 27.86
N LEU A 215 4.92 1.72 28.53
CA LEU A 215 5.81 0.65 28.08
C LEU A 215 5.05 -0.68 27.98
N PHE A 216 4.22 -1.00 28.97
CA PHE A 216 3.38 -2.19 28.99
C PHE A 216 2.36 -2.19 27.83
N LEU A 217 1.62 -1.10 27.64
CA LEU A 217 0.70 -0.94 26.51
C LEU A 217 1.40 -1.10 25.14
N ALA A 218 2.58 -0.50 24.98
CA ALA A 218 3.37 -0.58 23.76
C ALA A 218 3.83 -2.02 23.47
N ARG A 219 4.27 -2.76 24.49
CA ARG A 219 4.67 -4.17 24.34
C ARG A 219 3.47 -5.08 24.02
N LEU A 220 2.33 -4.87 24.69
CA LEU A 220 1.08 -5.57 24.36
C LEU A 220 0.66 -5.32 22.92
N SER A 221 0.83 -4.12 22.39
CA SER A 221 0.41 -3.73 21.04
C SER A 221 1.19 -4.39 19.90
N ASN A 222 2.25 -5.14 20.18
CA ASN A 222 3.07 -5.82 19.18
C ASN A 222 2.41 -7.08 18.57
N SER A 223 1.43 -7.69 19.24
CA SER A 223 0.71 -8.87 18.74
C SER A 223 -0.78 -8.58 18.55
N PHE A 224 -1.46 -9.37 17.70
CA PHE A 224 -2.88 -9.17 17.42
C PHE A 224 -3.76 -9.32 18.66
N ASP A 225 -3.56 -10.38 19.46
CA ASP A 225 -4.32 -10.60 20.68
C ASP A 225 -3.87 -9.66 21.79
N GLY A 226 -2.61 -9.30 21.85
CA GLY A 226 -2.08 -8.30 22.76
C GLY A 226 -2.70 -6.92 22.55
N LYS A 227 -3.04 -6.50 21.31
CA LYS A 227 -3.77 -5.25 21.05
C LYS A 227 -5.14 -5.23 21.72
N LYS A 228 -5.87 -6.36 21.70
CA LYS A 228 -7.17 -6.47 22.40
C LYS A 228 -6.98 -6.34 23.91
N MET A 229 -5.93 -6.95 24.46
CA MET A 229 -5.56 -6.85 25.86
C MET A 229 -5.16 -5.41 26.24
N ALA A 230 -4.37 -4.72 25.40
CA ALA A 230 -3.99 -3.32 25.61
C ALA A 230 -5.22 -2.40 25.72
N ILE A 231 -6.22 -2.59 24.83
CA ILE A 231 -7.48 -1.83 24.90
C ILE A 231 -8.25 -2.13 26.19
N ARG A 232 -8.26 -3.39 26.66
CA ARG A 232 -8.90 -3.77 27.92
C ARG A 232 -8.20 -3.09 29.11
N VAL A 233 -6.89 -3.15 29.16
CA VAL A 233 -6.04 -2.52 30.20
C VAL A 233 -6.25 -1.00 30.20
N PHE A 234 -6.26 -0.37 29.03
CA PHE A 234 -6.49 1.07 28.88
C PHE A 234 -7.85 1.51 29.44
N ARG A 235 -8.89 0.68 29.35
CA ARG A 235 -10.21 0.96 29.92
C ARG A 235 -10.26 0.73 31.43
N LYS A 236 -9.59 -0.33 31.94
CA LYS A 236 -9.61 -0.76 33.33
C LYS A 236 -8.79 0.17 34.27
N TYR A 237 -7.60 0.60 33.84
CA TYR A 237 -6.65 1.29 34.73
C TYR A 237 -7.11 2.68 35.20
N PRO A 238 -7.87 3.49 34.47
CA PRO A 238 -8.45 4.72 35.00
C PRO A 238 -9.41 4.52 36.17
N GLU A 239 -10.09 3.38 36.24
CA GLU A 239 -11.00 3.04 37.34
C GLU A 239 -10.28 2.91 38.68
N VAL A 240 -8.99 2.55 38.64
CA VAL A 240 -8.12 2.45 39.81
C VAL A 240 -7.22 3.67 40.02
N GLY A 241 -7.42 4.76 39.23
CA GLY A 241 -6.76 6.05 39.46
C GLY A 241 -5.61 6.38 38.51
N VAL A 242 -5.29 5.55 37.52
CA VAL A 242 -4.25 5.87 36.50
C VAL A 242 -4.75 6.96 35.57
N ARG A 243 -4.00 8.06 35.45
CA ARG A 243 -4.31 9.16 34.52
C ARG A 243 -3.47 9.03 33.26
N TRP A 244 -4.11 8.68 32.15
CA TRP A 244 -3.44 8.53 30.87
C TRP A 244 -2.95 9.86 30.32
N ASN A 245 -1.79 9.86 29.68
CA ASN A 245 -1.24 10.99 28.95
C ASN A 245 -1.42 10.82 27.43
N THR A 246 -1.07 11.82 26.62
CA THR A 246 -1.20 11.80 25.15
C THR A 246 -0.52 10.58 24.52
N MET A 247 0.63 10.14 25.08
CA MET A 247 1.33 8.96 24.59
C MET A 247 0.51 7.67 24.79
N SER A 248 -0.17 7.52 25.94
CA SER A 248 -1.06 6.39 26.22
C SER A 248 -2.17 6.30 25.17
N TYR A 249 -2.81 7.43 24.88
CA TYR A 249 -3.83 7.52 23.84
C TYR A 249 -3.29 7.18 22.46
N ASN A 250 -2.11 7.69 22.08
CA ASN A 250 -1.51 7.42 20.78
C ASN A 250 -1.23 5.93 20.55
N ILE A 251 -0.78 5.19 21.58
CA ILE A 251 -0.58 3.74 21.52
C ILE A 251 -1.91 3.01 21.25
N ILE A 252 -2.97 3.41 21.93
CA ILE A 252 -4.30 2.78 21.77
C ILE A 252 -4.97 3.18 20.45
N LEU A 253 -4.86 4.44 20.01
CA LEU A 253 -5.31 4.88 18.70
C LEU A 253 -4.66 4.04 17.58
N HIS A 254 -3.34 3.83 17.67
CA HIS A 254 -2.62 3.01 16.73
C HIS A 254 -3.10 1.54 16.75
N SER A 255 -3.30 0.97 17.96
CA SER A 255 -3.80 -0.40 18.13
C SER A 255 -5.21 -0.58 17.55
N LEU A 256 -6.11 0.39 17.77
CA LEU A 256 -7.47 0.39 17.22
C LEU A 256 -7.46 0.49 15.69
N CYS A 257 -6.62 1.35 15.11
CA CYS A 257 -6.48 1.46 13.66
C CYS A 257 -5.97 0.16 13.03
N GLN A 258 -4.96 -0.48 13.63
CA GLN A 258 -4.44 -1.76 13.16
C GLN A 258 -5.43 -2.93 13.28
N LEU A 259 -6.39 -2.85 14.21
CA LEU A 259 -7.50 -3.81 14.31
C LEU A 259 -8.68 -3.50 13.37
N GLY A 260 -8.59 -2.46 12.55
CA GLY A 260 -9.66 -2.01 11.67
C GLY A 260 -10.80 -1.27 12.37
N ARG A 261 -10.69 -1.00 13.70
CA ARG A 261 -11.72 -0.33 14.51
C ARG A 261 -11.61 1.19 14.47
N ILE A 262 -11.52 1.76 13.25
CA ILE A 262 -11.18 3.18 13.02
C ILE A 262 -12.24 4.13 13.56
N LYS A 263 -13.53 3.74 13.52
CA LYS A 263 -14.62 4.56 14.10
C LYS A 263 -14.42 4.76 15.61
N GLU A 264 -14.01 3.72 16.33
CA GLU A 264 -13.73 3.82 17.76
C GLU A 264 -12.48 4.65 18.05
N ALA A 265 -11.43 4.49 17.22
CA ALA A 265 -10.24 5.32 17.32
C ALA A 265 -10.58 6.81 17.13
N HIS A 266 -11.42 7.14 16.16
CA HIS A 266 -11.86 8.52 15.93
C HIS A 266 -12.68 9.08 17.11
N ASN A 267 -13.59 8.29 17.66
CA ASN A 267 -14.33 8.70 18.85
C ASN A 267 -13.40 8.90 20.06
N LEU A 268 -12.39 8.06 20.21
CA LEU A 268 -11.39 8.21 21.28
C LEU A 268 -10.56 9.50 21.10
N LEU A 269 -10.19 9.86 19.85
CA LEU A 269 -9.51 11.13 19.54
C LEU A 269 -10.35 12.33 20.02
N ILE A 270 -11.65 12.32 19.75
CA ILE A 270 -12.57 13.39 20.20
C ILE A 270 -12.64 13.42 21.75
N GLN A 271 -12.68 12.25 22.39
CA GLN A 271 -12.74 12.16 23.85
C GLN A 271 -11.48 12.61 24.57
N MET A 272 -10.32 12.65 23.91
CA MET A 272 -9.06 13.11 24.52
C MET A 272 -9.19 14.53 25.07
N ASP A 273 -9.78 15.44 24.29
CA ASP A 273 -9.98 16.85 24.70
C ASP A 273 -10.82 16.94 26.00
N PHE A 274 -11.88 16.14 26.12
CA PHE A 274 -12.76 16.12 27.31
C PHE A 274 -12.10 15.51 28.54
N ARG A 275 -11.09 14.67 28.34
CA ARG A 275 -10.35 14.00 29.45
C ARG A 275 -9.06 14.73 29.85
N GLY A 276 -8.83 15.93 29.32
CA GLY A 276 -7.68 16.77 29.66
C GLY A 276 -6.34 16.33 29.01
N SER A 277 -6.42 15.47 28.00
CA SER A 277 -5.25 15.06 27.19
C SER A 277 -5.44 15.59 25.77
N PHE A 278 -4.70 16.62 25.41
CA PHE A 278 -4.85 17.23 24.08
C PHE A 278 -4.22 16.40 22.98
N PRO A 279 -4.97 16.11 21.87
CA PRO A 279 -4.43 15.44 20.70
C PRO A 279 -3.25 16.21 20.09
N ASP A 280 -2.17 15.52 19.78
CA ASP A 280 -0.99 16.06 19.12
C ASP A 280 -0.94 15.65 17.63
N VAL A 281 0.12 16.08 16.94
CA VAL A 281 0.37 15.72 15.52
C VAL A 281 0.38 14.20 15.32
N VAL A 282 0.89 13.43 16.29
CA VAL A 282 0.95 11.97 16.21
C VAL A 282 -0.45 11.36 16.29
N SER A 283 -1.31 11.86 17.21
CA SER A 283 -2.70 11.42 17.35
C SER A 283 -3.46 11.53 16.02
N TYR A 284 -3.38 12.71 15.39
CA TYR A 284 -4.02 12.94 14.08
C TYR A 284 -3.40 12.10 12.97
N SER A 285 -2.06 11.99 12.93
CA SER A 285 -1.35 11.21 11.91
C SER A 285 -1.75 9.73 11.93
N VAL A 286 -1.91 9.15 13.12
CA VAL A 286 -2.34 7.76 13.30
C VAL A 286 -3.76 7.55 12.75
N ILE A 287 -4.70 8.47 13.05
CA ILE A 287 -6.09 8.37 12.58
C ILE A 287 -6.17 8.61 11.06
N ILE A 288 -5.44 9.61 10.54
CA ILE A 288 -5.36 9.89 9.10
C ILE A 288 -4.86 8.63 8.37
N ASN A 289 -3.77 8.02 8.84
CA ASN A 289 -3.24 6.79 8.25
C ASN A 289 -4.25 5.63 8.34
N GLY A 290 -4.96 5.48 9.47
CA GLY A 290 -6.04 4.51 9.61
C GLY A 290 -7.14 4.71 8.55
N TYR A 291 -7.59 5.94 8.33
CA TYR A 291 -8.56 6.23 7.26
C TYR A 291 -7.98 6.05 5.85
N CYS A 292 -6.67 6.27 5.66
CA CYS A 292 -5.99 5.97 4.40
C CYS A 292 -6.04 4.47 4.07
N GLN A 293 -5.88 3.59 5.07
CA GLN A 293 -5.94 2.15 4.87
C GLN A 293 -7.33 1.64 4.42
N VAL A 294 -8.41 2.30 4.84
CA VAL A 294 -9.79 1.98 4.40
C VAL A 294 -10.29 2.89 3.26
N GLU A 295 -9.40 3.65 2.65
CA GLU A 295 -9.65 4.49 1.46
C GLU A 295 -10.78 5.53 1.62
N LEU A 296 -11.03 6.04 2.83
CA LEU A 296 -12.05 7.04 3.12
C LEU A 296 -11.53 8.47 2.93
N ILE A 297 -11.26 8.86 1.68
CA ILE A 297 -10.62 10.13 1.27
C ILE A 297 -11.28 11.35 1.90
N GLY A 298 -12.61 11.45 1.86
CA GLY A 298 -13.32 12.62 2.38
C GLY A 298 -13.10 12.87 3.87
N LYS A 299 -12.87 11.81 4.68
CA LYS A 299 -12.51 11.93 6.10
C LYS A 299 -11.06 12.30 6.30
N VAL A 300 -10.16 11.75 5.47
CA VAL A 300 -8.73 12.06 5.48
C VAL A 300 -8.50 13.55 5.26
N LEU A 301 -9.09 14.13 4.20
CA LEU A 301 -8.93 15.55 3.88
C LEU A 301 -9.52 16.46 4.98
N LYS A 302 -10.70 16.13 5.52
CA LYS A 302 -11.31 16.89 6.65
C LYS A 302 -10.43 16.89 7.88
N LEU A 303 -9.82 15.74 8.24
CA LEU A 303 -8.93 15.65 9.40
C LEU A 303 -7.61 16.39 9.17
N LEU A 304 -7.09 16.39 7.94
CA LEU A 304 -5.90 17.18 7.60
C LEU A 304 -6.17 18.68 7.76
N GLU A 305 -7.33 19.17 7.31
CA GLU A 305 -7.75 20.55 7.50
C GLU A 305 -7.98 20.89 8.98
N GLU A 306 -8.57 19.97 9.76
CA GLU A 306 -8.78 20.16 11.19
C GLU A 306 -7.47 20.28 11.95
N LEU A 307 -6.50 19.42 11.65
CA LEU A 307 -5.16 19.45 12.20
C LEU A 307 -4.51 20.84 11.96
N GLN A 308 -4.61 21.35 10.74
CA GLN A 308 -4.09 22.67 10.36
C GLN A 308 -4.83 23.81 11.09
N ARG A 309 -6.17 23.73 11.22
CA ARG A 309 -6.97 24.72 11.97
C ARG A 309 -6.63 24.79 13.46
N LYS A 310 -6.26 23.65 14.06
CA LYS A 310 -5.79 23.58 15.45
C LYS A 310 -4.33 24.10 15.62
N GLY A 311 -3.72 24.63 14.56
CA GLY A 311 -2.36 25.15 14.58
C GLY A 311 -1.25 24.11 14.64
N CYS A 312 -1.61 22.84 14.53
CA CYS A 312 -0.65 21.75 14.46
C CYS A 312 -0.15 21.58 13.02
N LYS A 313 1.17 21.58 12.82
CA LYS A 313 1.76 21.34 11.50
C LYS A 313 1.80 19.83 11.24
N PRO A 314 1.12 19.33 10.17
CA PRO A 314 1.26 17.94 9.77
C PRO A 314 2.73 17.59 9.57
N ASN A 315 3.14 16.40 9.93
CA ASN A 315 4.50 15.95 9.67
C ASN A 315 4.61 15.33 8.26
N GLN A 316 5.82 15.06 7.82
CA GLN A 316 6.12 14.45 6.53
C GLN A 316 5.41 13.11 6.34
N TYR A 317 5.35 12.29 7.40
CA TYR A 317 4.67 10.99 7.37
C TYR A 317 3.17 11.11 7.07
N THR A 318 2.48 12.11 7.65
CA THR A 318 1.07 12.39 7.38
C THR A 318 0.85 12.75 5.91
N TYR A 319 1.68 13.64 5.35
CA TYR A 319 1.59 14.02 3.94
C TYR A 319 1.85 12.84 3.01
N ASN A 320 2.86 12.02 3.29
CA ASN A 320 3.17 10.82 2.51
C ASN A 320 1.99 9.85 2.45
N SER A 321 1.31 9.63 3.59
CA SER A 321 0.14 8.74 3.66
C SER A 321 -1.03 9.28 2.84
N VAL A 322 -1.30 10.58 2.90
CA VAL A 322 -2.38 11.23 2.14
C VAL A 322 -2.08 11.22 0.63
N ILE A 323 -0.86 11.58 0.23
CA ILE A 323 -0.42 11.59 -1.18
C ILE A 323 -0.48 10.16 -1.75
N SER A 324 -0.01 9.16 -0.99
CA SER A 324 -0.06 7.76 -1.39
C SER A 324 -1.50 7.28 -1.63
N LEU A 325 -2.43 7.62 -0.74
CA LEU A 325 -3.85 7.30 -0.90
C LEU A 325 -4.43 7.94 -2.16
N LEU A 326 -4.20 9.24 -2.36
CA LEU A 326 -4.72 9.98 -3.52
C LEU A 326 -4.17 9.42 -4.83
N CYS A 327 -2.88 9.08 -4.89
CA CYS A 327 -2.28 8.43 -6.04
C CYS A 327 -2.87 7.03 -6.29
N LYS A 328 -3.06 6.24 -5.24
CA LYS A 328 -3.65 4.89 -5.32
C LYS A 328 -5.08 4.90 -5.86
N THR A 329 -5.86 5.92 -5.50
CA THR A 329 -7.25 6.09 -5.92
C THR A 329 -7.42 6.87 -7.23
N GLY A 330 -6.31 7.18 -7.93
CA GLY A 330 -6.32 7.88 -9.21
C GLY A 330 -6.55 9.40 -9.12
N ARG A 331 -6.65 9.98 -7.91
CA ARG A 331 -6.85 11.43 -7.69
C ARG A 331 -5.51 12.19 -7.68
N VAL A 332 -4.69 11.97 -8.71
CA VAL A 332 -3.29 12.46 -8.76
C VAL A 332 -3.16 13.98 -8.79
N VAL A 333 -4.14 14.70 -9.34
CA VAL A 333 -4.15 16.17 -9.36
C VAL A 333 -4.29 16.73 -7.94
N GLU A 334 -5.14 16.13 -7.12
CA GLU A 334 -5.29 16.53 -5.72
C GLU A 334 -4.06 16.15 -4.89
N ALA A 335 -3.42 15.02 -5.23
CA ALA A 335 -2.15 14.65 -4.61
C ALA A 335 -1.06 15.71 -4.87
N GLU A 336 -1.00 16.26 -6.10
CA GLU A 336 -0.10 17.38 -6.42
C GLU A 336 -0.46 18.64 -5.63
N GLN A 337 -1.74 18.96 -5.47
CA GLN A 337 -2.16 20.11 -4.64
C GLN A 337 -1.72 19.95 -3.18
N VAL A 338 -1.81 18.74 -2.62
CA VAL A 338 -1.32 18.42 -1.28
C VAL A 338 0.21 18.61 -1.19
N LEU A 339 0.98 18.21 -2.23
CA LEU A 339 2.42 18.48 -2.32
C LEU A 339 2.70 19.98 -2.29
N ARG A 340 1.97 20.80 -3.07
CA ARG A 340 2.15 22.28 -3.08
C ARG A 340 1.81 22.87 -1.69
N GLY A 341 0.76 22.36 -1.04
CA GLY A 341 0.41 22.74 0.34
C GLY A 341 1.51 22.42 1.35
N MET A 342 2.15 21.25 1.24
CA MET A 342 3.28 20.82 2.05
C MET A 342 4.47 21.79 1.91
N ILE A 343 4.82 22.15 0.67
CA ILE A 343 5.91 23.09 0.38
C ILE A 343 5.61 24.49 0.93
N ASN A 344 4.37 24.98 0.79
CA ASN A 344 3.93 26.28 1.31
C ASN A 344 4.05 26.37 2.84
N GLN A 345 3.90 25.25 3.54
CA GLN A 345 4.11 25.16 4.98
C GLN A 345 5.59 25.00 5.38
N ARG A 346 6.51 25.09 4.43
CA ARG A 346 7.96 24.89 4.60
C ARG A 346 8.34 23.50 5.09
N ILE A 347 7.54 22.50 4.73
CA ILE A 347 7.87 21.10 4.94
C ILE A 347 8.45 20.58 3.62
N PHE A 348 9.72 20.19 3.63
CA PHE A 348 10.41 19.77 2.42
C PHE A 348 10.03 18.33 2.05
N PRO A 349 9.51 18.10 0.82
CA PRO A 349 9.26 16.76 0.32
C PRO A 349 10.56 15.97 0.19
N ASP A 350 10.49 14.68 0.50
CA ASP A 350 11.59 13.74 0.31
C ASP A 350 11.47 12.96 -1.01
N ASN A 351 12.40 12.05 -1.23
CA ASN A 351 12.41 11.14 -2.36
C ASN A 351 11.09 10.33 -2.46
N VAL A 352 10.55 9.88 -1.32
CA VAL A 352 9.33 9.04 -1.27
C VAL A 352 8.12 9.78 -1.81
N VAL A 353 7.94 11.07 -1.45
CA VAL A 353 6.83 11.90 -1.94
C VAL A 353 6.88 12.03 -3.46
N TYR A 354 8.06 12.42 -4.01
CA TYR A 354 8.21 12.60 -5.45
C TYR A 354 8.01 11.29 -6.19
N THR A 355 8.61 10.20 -5.74
CA THR A 355 8.47 8.87 -6.35
C THR A 355 7.02 8.38 -6.35
N THR A 356 6.29 8.61 -5.25
CA THR A 356 4.86 8.26 -5.16
C THR A 356 4.01 9.04 -6.16
N LEU A 357 4.26 10.35 -6.31
CA LEU A 357 3.55 11.18 -7.28
C LEU A 357 3.91 10.82 -8.73
N ILE A 358 5.19 10.62 -9.02
CA ILE A 358 5.68 10.16 -10.32
C ILE A 358 4.98 8.85 -10.71
N SER A 359 4.98 7.85 -9.80
CA SER A 359 4.28 6.58 -10.02
C SER A 359 2.76 6.77 -10.21
N GLY A 360 2.15 7.69 -9.47
CA GLY A 360 0.72 8.02 -9.61
C GLY A 360 0.40 8.61 -10.98
N PHE A 361 1.17 9.60 -11.44
CA PHE A 361 1.00 10.21 -12.76
C PHE A 361 1.32 9.23 -13.89
N GLY A 362 2.34 8.39 -13.74
CA GLY A 362 2.65 7.31 -14.70
C GLY A 362 1.48 6.35 -14.88
N LYS A 363 0.86 5.90 -13.78
CA LYS A 363 -0.34 5.03 -13.82
C LYS A 363 -1.55 5.70 -14.46
N SER A 364 -1.68 7.03 -14.34
CA SER A 364 -2.75 7.81 -15.00
C SER A 364 -2.46 8.13 -16.48
N GLY A 365 -1.28 7.75 -16.98
CA GLY A 365 -0.83 8.04 -18.36
C GLY A 365 -0.41 9.49 -18.61
N ASN A 366 -0.30 10.33 -17.57
CA ASN A 366 0.11 11.73 -17.72
C ASN A 366 1.63 11.88 -17.67
N VAL A 367 2.28 11.48 -18.75
CA VAL A 367 3.74 11.51 -18.90
C VAL A 367 4.33 12.93 -18.77
N SER A 368 3.61 13.96 -19.17
CA SER A 368 4.08 15.35 -19.07
C SER A 368 4.26 15.79 -17.62
N ALA A 369 3.28 15.47 -16.76
CA ALA A 369 3.36 15.76 -15.33
C ALA A 369 4.43 14.90 -14.63
N GLU A 370 4.59 13.66 -15.07
CA GLU A 370 5.61 12.73 -14.58
C GLU A 370 7.01 13.28 -14.79
N TYR A 371 7.36 13.73 -16.02
CA TYR A 371 8.64 14.37 -16.32
C TYR A 371 8.85 15.67 -15.54
N LYS A 372 7.81 16.51 -15.46
CA LYS A 372 7.88 17.76 -14.71
C LYS A 372 8.25 17.55 -13.23
N LEU A 373 7.67 16.55 -12.59
CA LEU A 373 8.00 16.22 -11.20
C LEU A 373 9.39 15.61 -11.06
N PHE A 374 9.80 14.80 -12.01
CA PHE A 374 11.16 14.23 -12.03
C PHE A 374 12.23 15.32 -12.19
N ASP A 375 12.01 16.30 -13.07
CA ASP A 375 12.91 17.44 -13.24
C ASP A 375 12.88 18.36 -12.00
N GLU A 376 11.70 18.62 -11.41
CA GLU A 376 11.57 19.39 -10.18
C GLU A 376 12.38 18.74 -9.03
N MET A 377 12.29 17.42 -8.87
CA MET A 377 13.05 16.64 -7.91
C MET A 377 14.56 16.85 -8.09
N ARG A 378 15.06 16.80 -9.33
CA ARG A 378 16.47 17.01 -9.67
C ARG A 378 16.91 18.46 -9.38
N HIS A 379 16.11 19.46 -9.75
CA HIS A 379 16.38 20.87 -9.47
C HIS A 379 16.46 21.15 -7.97
N LYS A 380 15.68 20.47 -7.17
CA LYS A 380 15.74 20.57 -5.69
C LYS A 380 16.90 19.76 -5.07
N LYS A 381 17.78 19.19 -5.90
CA LYS A 381 18.91 18.35 -5.48
C LYS A 381 18.51 17.09 -4.70
N ILE A 382 17.28 16.63 -4.89
CA ILE A 382 16.83 15.34 -4.40
C ILE A 382 17.26 14.30 -5.42
N VAL A 383 18.13 13.38 -5.04
CA VAL A 383 18.68 12.38 -5.96
C VAL A 383 17.64 11.29 -6.23
N PRO A 384 17.19 11.12 -7.50
CA PRO A 384 16.32 9.99 -7.85
C PRO A 384 17.03 8.66 -7.57
N ASP A 385 16.36 7.78 -6.87
CA ASP A 385 16.84 6.43 -6.60
C ASP A 385 16.35 5.42 -7.65
N PHE A 386 16.70 4.15 -7.47
CA PHE A 386 16.28 3.09 -8.40
C PHE A 386 14.76 2.96 -8.50
N VAL A 387 14.01 3.19 -7.39
CA VAL A 387 12.54 3.10 -7.38
C VAL A 387 11.93 4.21 -8.23
N THR A 388 12.51 5.42 -8.18
CA THR A 388 12.08 6.56 -9.00
C THR A 388 12.27 6.25 -10.49
N TYR A 389 13.45 5.72 -10.88
CA TYR A 389 13.72 5.33 -12.26
C TYR A 389 12.80 4.21 -12.74
N THR A 390 12.60 3.17 -11.93
CA THR A 390 11.68 2.06 -12.24
C THR A 390 10.25 2.55 -12.44
N SER A 391 9.79 3.49 -11.59
CA SER A 391 8.47 4.11 -11.72
C SER A 391 8.31 4.89 -13.01
N MET A 392 9.31 5.72 -13.36
CA MET A 392 9.34 6.47 -14.63
C MET A 392 9.34 5.55 -15.85
N ILE A 393 10.18 4.51 -15.84
CA ILE A 393 10.23 3.51 -16.93
C ILE A 393 8.87 2.82 -17.08
N GLY A 394 8.26 2.38 -15.98
CA GLY A 394 6.93 1.76 -15.99
C GLY A 394 5.83 2.68 -16.51
N GLY A 395 5.82 3.95 -16.10
CA GLY A 395 4.87 4.96 -16.59
C GLY A 395 5.00 5.22 -18.08
N LEU A 396 6.22 5.37 -18.57
CA LEU A 396 6.52 5.56 -20.01
C LEU A 396 6.12 4.34 -20.84
N CYS A 397 6.43 3.14 -20.38
CA CYS A 397 6.01 1.89 -21.02
C CYS A 397 4.49 1.77 -21.06
N GLY A 398 3.80 2.12 -19.97
CA GLY A 398 2.34 2.16 -19.90
C GLY A 398 1.71 3.15 -20.90
N ALA A 399 2.39 4.26 -21.18
CA ALA A 399 1.97 5.28 -22.17
C ALA A 399 2.45 4.99 -23.61
N GLY A 400 3.09 3.83 -23.87
CA GLY A 400 3.60 3.45 -25.18
C GLY A 400 4.88 4.15 -25.62
N LYS A 401 5.55 4.91 -24.74
CA LYS A 401 6.78 5.67 -25.03
C LYS A 401 8.04 4.85 -24.74
N VAL A 402 8.15 3.68 -25.34
CA VAL A 402 9.22 2.71 -25.06
C VAL A 402 10.62 3.21 -25.39
N VAL A 403 10.77 4.07 -26.40
CA VAL A 403 12.08 4.65 -26.78
C VAL A 403 12.60 5.57 -25.68
N GLU A 404 11.73 6.37 -25.08
CA GLU A 404 12.08 7.23 -23.94
C GLU A 404 12.39 6.40 -22.68
N ALA A 405 11.61 5.34 -22.43
CA ALA A 405 11.85 4.39 -21.35
C ALA A 405 13.24 3.73 -21.47
N ARG A 406 13.63 3.31 -22.69
CA ARG A 406 14.96 2.74 -22.97
C ARG A 406 16.10 3.72 -22.70
N LYS A 407 15.91 5.01 -23.03
CA LYS A 407 16.90 6.06 -22.69
C LYS A 407 17.09 6.20 -21.20
N LEU A 408 16.00 6.23 -20.41
CA LEU A 408 16.08 6.29 -18.94
C LEU A 408 16.70 5.03 -18.34
N PHE A 409 16.41 3.87 -18.90
CA PHE A 409 17.04 2.62 -18.50
C PHE A 409 18.56 2.66 -18.71
N SER A 410 19.03 3.21 -19.84
CA SER A 410 20.46 3.39 -20.10
C SER A 410 21.09 4.45 -19.18
N ASP A 411 20.36 5.52 -18.84
CA ASP A 411 20.82 6.57 -17.90
C ASP A 411 20.94 6.03 -16.47
N MET A 412 20.05 5.12 -16.06
CA MET A 412 20.13 4.41 -14.79
C MET A 412 21.48 3.69 -14.62
N PHE A 413 21.94 2.97 -15.66
CA PHE A 413 23.25 2.33 -15.66
C PHE A 413 24.41 3.33 -15.57
N ARG A 414 24.34 4.43 -16.33
CA ARG A 414 25.39 5.47 -16.30
C ARG A 414 25.58 6.07 -14.92
N LYS A 415 24.51 6.07 -14.10
CA LYS A 415 24.53 6.57 -12.73
C LYS A 415 24.93 5.52 -11.69
N GLY A 416 25.29 4.32 -12.13
CA GLY A 416 25.66 3.22 -11.23
C GLY A 416 24.47 2.61 -10.48
N LEU A 417 23.25 2.85 -10.95
CA LEU A 417 22.04 2.21 -10.41
C LEU A 417 21.82 0.91 -11.20
N GLU A 418 21.88 -0.23 -10.54
CA GLU A 418 21.62 -1.52 -11.18
C GLU A 418 20.12 -1.77 -11.29
N PRO A 419 19.57 -1.97 -12.53
CA PRO A 419 18.19 -2.36 -12.71
C PRO A 419 17.91 -3.72 -12.09
N ASP A 420 16.79 -3.82 -11.40
CA ASP A 420 16.29 -5.05 -10.80
C ASP A 420 15.32 -5.80 -11.73
N GLU A 421 14.80 -6.94 -11.26
CA GLU A 421 13.82 -7.76 -11.97
C GLU A 421 12.56 -6.97 -12.36
N VAL A 422 12.14 -6.01 -11.51
CA VAL A 422 10.94 -5.19 -11.75
C VAL A 422 11.17 -4.22 -12.91
N THR A 423 12.34 -3.60 -12.96
CA THR A 423 12.71 -2.65 -14.02
C THR A 423 12.80 -3.35 -15.39
N TYR A 424 13.46 -4.52 -15.45
CA TYR A 424 13.51 -5.33 -16.67
C TYR A 424 12.12 -5.77 -17.10
N THR A 425 11.30 -6.29 -16.18
CA THR A 425 9.93 -6.74 -16.47
C THR A 425 9.05 -5.61 -17.00
N ALA A 426 9.14 -4.41 -16.42
CA ALA A 426 8.39 -3.24 -16.88
C ALA A 426 8.77 -2.82 -18.31
N LEU A 427 10.06 -2.89 -18.63
CA LEU A 427 10.54 -2.55 -19.97
C LEU A 427 10.19 -3.64 -21.01
N ILE A 428 10.29 -4.91 -20.64
CA ILE A 428 9.86 -6.07 -21.47
C ILE A 428 8.35 -5.94 -21.77
N ASP A 429 7.52 -5.70 -20.78
CA ASP A 429 6.07 -5.49 -20.95
C ASP A 429 5.76 -4.32 -21.88
N GLY A 430 6.53 -3.21 -21.73
CA GLY A 430 6.43 -2.05 -22.63
C GLY A 430 6.70 -2.41 -24.08
N TYR A 431 7.79 -3.13 -24.36
CA TYR A 431 8.14 -3.57 -25.71
C TYR A 431 7.13 -4.59 -26.27
N CYS A 432 6.63 -5.50 -25.45
CA CYS A 432 5.58 -6.43 -25.82
C CYS A 432 4.28 -5.70 -26.22
N LYS A 433 3.90 -4.67 -25.47
CA LYS A 433 2.72 -3.82 -25.80
C LYS A 433 2.93 -2.99 -27.07
N ALA A 434 4.14 -2.53 -27.33
CA ALA A 434 4.50 -1.84 -28.57
C ALA A 434 4.60 -2.78 -29.78
N GLY A 435 4.59 -4.11 -29.55
CA GLY A 435 4.75 -5.13 -30.58
C GLY A 435 6.20 -5.37 -31.00
N GLU A 436 7.18 -4.83 -30.32
CA GLU A 436 8.61 -4.99 -30.61
C GLU A 436 9.20 -6.21 -29.90
N MET A 437 8.77 -7.41 -30.31
CA MET A 437 9.13 -8.68 -29.61
C MET A 437 10.61 -8.98 -29.67
N LYS A 438 11.35 -8.59 -30.72
CA LYS A 438 12.80 -8.80 -30.81
C LYS A 438 13.54 -8.12 -29.65
N GLU A 439 13.18 -6.88 -29.38
CA GLU A 439 13.76 -6.10 -28.28
C GLU A 439 13.33 -6.66 -26.90
N ALA A 440 12.09 -7.12 -26.77
CA ALA A 440 11.60 -7.75 -25.56
C ALA A 440 12.39 -9.02 -25.20
N PHE A 441 12.65 -9.91 -26.17
CA PHE A 441 13.48 -11.10 -25.99
C PHE A 441 14.96 -10.77 -25.74
N SER A 442 15.50 -9.76 -26.41
CA SER A 442 16.86 -9.28 -26.16
C SER A 442 17.03 -8.84 -24.69
N LEU A 443 16.03 -8.12 -24.16
CA LEU A 443 16.03 -7.71 -22.75
C LEU A 443 15.86 -8.89 -21.78
N HIS A 444 15.01 -9.86 -22.12
CA HIS A 444 14.87 -11.09 -21.35
C HIS A 444 16.20 -11.84 -21.26
N ASN A 445 16.91 -12.02 -22.38
CA ASN A 445 18.23 -12.66 -22.40
C ASN A 445 19.25 -11.87 -21.58
N GLN A 446 19.28 -10.54 -21.72
CA GLN A 446 20.15 -9.66 -20.92
C GLN A 446 19.87 -9.77 -19.42
N MET A 447 18.59 -9.91 -19.03
CA MET A 447 18.17 -10.14 -17.64
C MET A 447 18.76 -11.45 -17.09
N VAL A 448 18.67 -12.54 -17.86
CA VAL A 448 19.20 -13.85 -17.50
C VAL A 448 20.74 -13.85 -17.44
N GLU A 449 21.42 -13.25 -18.43
CA GLU A 449 22.88 -13.12 -18.46
C GLU A 449 23.44 -12.38 -17.25
N ARG A 450 22.68 -11.48 -16.66
CA ARG A 450 23.02 -10.75 -15.43
C ARG A 450 22.71 -11.52 -14.14
N GLY A 451 22.23 -12.74 -14.25
CA GLY A 451 21.88 -13.58 -13.10
C GLY A 451 20.55 -13.20 -12.44
N LEU A 452 19.75 -12.32 -13.07
CA LEU A 452 18.40 -12.01 -12.60
C LEU A 452 17.44 -13.09 -13.09
N THR A 453 16.56 -13.57 -12.23
CA THR A 453 15.59 -14.62 -12.55
C THR A 453 14.29 -14.04 -13.08
N PRO A 454 13.92 -14.33 -14.36
CA PRO A 454 12.60 -13.97 -14.86
C PRO A 454 11.51 -14.61 -14.00
N ASN A 455 10.51 -13.84 -13.62
CA ASN A 455 9.40 -14.27 -12.79
C ASN A 455 8.12 -14.51 -13.63
N VAL A 456 7.04 -14.96 -12.97
CA VAL A 456 5.74 -15.21 -13.61
C VAL A 456 5.24 -14.00 -14.40
N VAL A 457 5.48 -12.77 -13.92
CA VAL A 457 5.03 -11.54 -14.60
C VAL A 457 5.80 -11.30 -15.90
N THR A 458 7.14 -11.56 -15.89
CA THR A 458 7.98 -11.45 -17.09
C THR A 458 7.53 -12.40 -18.19
N TYR A 459 7.31 -13.68 -17.84
CA TYR A 459 6.80 -14.66 -18.81
C TYR A 459 5.40 -14.32 -19.29
N THR A 460 4.50 -13.88 -18.40
CA THR A 460 3.14 -13.48 -18.78
C THR A 460 3.15 -12.30 -19.76
N ALA A 461 4.04 -11.34 -19.59
CA ALA A 461 4.18 -10.20 -20.51
C ALA A 461 4.66 -10.64 -21.91
N LEU A 462 5.64 -11.55 -21.98
CA LEU A 462 6.11 -12.12 -23.25
C LEU A 462 5.02 -12.93 -23.95
N VAL A 463 4.32 -13.80 -23.21
CA VAL A 463 3.20 -14.60 -23.72
C VAL A 463 2.08 -13.70 -24.24
N ASP A 464 1.66 -12.66 -23.52
CA ASP A 464 0.64 -11.72 -23.96
C ASP A 464 1.06 -10.96 -25.23
N GLY A 465 2.34 -10.56 -25.30
CA GLY A 465 2.91 -9.91 -26.51
C GLY A 465 2.88 -10.80 -27.73
N LEU A 466 3.28 -12.08 -27.60
CA LEU A 466 3.24 -13.06 -28.68
C LEU A 466 1.81 -13.36 -29.13
N CYS A 467 0.89 -13.55 -28.17
CA CYS A 467 -0.53 -13.78 -28.44
C CYS A 467 -1.18 -12.61 -29.19
N LYS A 468 -0.80 -11.36 -28.87
CA LYS A 468 -1.30 -10.19 -29.60
C LYS A 468 -0.82 -10.14 -31.05
N ARG A 469 0.32 -10.74 -31.36
CA ARG A 469 0.85 -10.89 -32.74
C ARG A 469 0.38 -12.16 -33.46
N GLY A 470 -0.43 -12.98 -32.81
CA GLY A 470 -0.89 -14.24 -33.35
C GLY A 470 0.13 -15.38 -33.33
N GLN A 471 1.27 -15.19 -32.65
CA GLN A 471 2.34 -16.20 -32.52
C GLN A 471 2.06 -17.13 -31.32
N VAL A 472 0.92 -17.83 -31.37
CA VAL A 472 0.42 -18.61 -30.24
C VAL A 472 1.27 -19.86 -29.99
N ASP A 473 1.87 -20.44 -31.02
CA ASP A 473 2.73 -21.64 -30.88
C ASP A 473 3.95 -21.34 -30.02
N ILE A 474 4.63 -20.20 -30.28
CA ILE A 474 5.77 -19.75 -29.47
C ILE A 474 5.34 -19.39 -28.05
N ALA A 475 4.12 -18.84 -27.88
CA ALA A 475 3.57 -18.55 -26.54
C ALA A 475 3.35 -19.83 -25.74
N ASN A 476 2.91 -20.93 -26.37
CA ASN A 476 2.77 -22.25 -25.74
C ASN A 476 4.14 -22.85 -25.35
N GLU A 477 5.17 -22.68 -26.19
CA GLU A 477 6.55 -23.11 -25.85
C GLU A 477 7.06 -22.36 -24.61
N LEU A 478 6.82 -21.06 -24.51
CA LEU A 478 7.16 -20.29 -23.29
C LEU A 478 6.40 -20.72 -22.05
N LEU A 479 5.15 -21.17 -22.20
CA LEU A 479 4.36 -21.73 -21.09
C LEU A 479 5.00 -23.03 -20.57
N LEU A 480 5.49 -23.88 -21.46
CA LEU A 480 6.19 -25.11 -21.11
C LEU A 480 7.52 -24.79 -20.41
N GLU A 481 8.33 -23.88 -20.99
CA GLU A 481 9.58 -23.40 -20.39
C GLU A 481 9.38 -22.85 -18.98
N MET A 482 8.32 -22.04 -18.78
CA MET A 482 7.93 -21.52 -17.48
C MET A 482 7.67 -22.64 -16.47
N SER A 483 6.96 -23.67 -16.89
CA SER A 483 6.63 -24.84 -16.05
C SER A 483 7.88 -25.68 -15.72
N GLU A 484 8.78 -25.89 -16.68
CA GLU A 484 10.06 -26.59 -16.50
C GLU A 484 10.97 -25.86 -15.51
N LYS A 485 10.93 -24.53 -15.48
CA LYS A 485 11.66 -23.71 -14.49
C LYS A 485 10.97 -23.67 -13.10
N GLY A 486 9.89 -24.43 -12.91
CA GLY A 486 9.15 -24.51 -11.66
C GLY A 486 8.29 -23.28 -11.36
N LEU A 487 8.09 -22.39 -12.34
CA LEU A 487 7.20 -21.26 -12.24
C LEU A 487 5.78 -21.70 -12.60
N GLN A 488 4.86 -21.59 -11.64
CA GLN A 488 3.45 -21.91 -11.89
C GLN A 488 2.77 -20.79 -12.69
N PRO A 489 2.21 -21.09 -13.91
CA PRO A 489 1.37 -20.13 -14.62
C PRO A 489 0.22 -19.66 -13.74
N ASN A 490 -0.17 -18.42 -13.85
CA ASN A 490 -1.31 -17.86 -13.11
C ASN A 490 -2.50 -17.62 -14.04
N VAL A 491 -3.65 -17.23 -13.47
CA VAL A 491 -4.88 -16.90 -14.20
C VAL A 491 -4.61 -15.90 -15.34
N CYS A 492 -3.74 -14.92 -15.13
CA CYS A 492 -3.41 -13.93 -16.16
C CYS A 492 -2.66 -14.56 -17.36
N THR A 493 -1.74 -15.52 -17.10
CA THR A 493 -1.00 -16.23 -18.14
C THR A 493 -1.95 -17.08 -19.00
N TYR A 494 -2.84 -17.85 -18.37
CA TYR A 494 -3.86 -18.61 -19.09
C TYR A 494 -4.79 -17.71 -19.90
N ASN A 495 -5.28 -16.61 -19.31
CA ASN A 495 -6.15 -15.66 -20.00
C ASN A 495 -5.46 -15.00 -21.21
N ALA A 496 -4.16 -14.74 -21.15
CA ALA A 496 -3.40 -14.20 -22.29
C ALA A 496 -3.37 -15.18 -23.46
N ILE A 497 -3.12 -16.47 -23.22
CA ILE A 497 -3.10 -17.50 -24.26
C ILE A 497 -4.51 -17.77 -24.80
N ILE A 498 -5.51 -17.88 -23.93
CA ILE A 498 -6.91 -18.05 -24.34
C ILE A 498 -7.34 -16.88 -25.26
N ASN A 499 -6.98 -15.65 -24.90
CA ASN A 499 -7.26 -14.48 -25.74
C ASN A 499 -6.51 -14.53 -27.08
N GLY A 500 -5.27 -15.02 -27.09
CA GLY A 500 -4.49 -15.25 -28.31
C GLY A 500 -5.13 -16.26 -29.23
N LEU A 501 -5.48 -17.44 -28.69
CA LEU A 501 -6.19 -18.51 -29.43
C LEU A 501 -7.53 -18.02 -30.00
N CYS A 502 -8.31 -17.28 -29.22
CA CYS A 502 -9.58 -16.71 -29.65
C CYS A 502 -9.40 -15.70 -30.81
N LYS A 503 -8.33 -14.90 -30.79
CA LYS A 503 -8.03 -13.94 -31.89
C LYS A 503 -7.63 -14.62 -33.19
N VAL A 504 -6.94 -15.75 -33.12
CA VAL A 504 -6.56 -16.56 -34.28
C VAL A 504 -7.74 -17.42 -34.76
N GLY A 505 -8.85 -17.45 -34.01
CA GLY A 505 -10.05 -18.24 -34.35
C GLY A 505 -10.05 -19.67 -33.85
N ASN A 506 -9.04 -20.07 -33.05
CA ASN A 506 -8.91 -21.42 -32.52
C ASN A 506 -9.61 -21.56 -31.15
N VAL A 507 -10.93 -21.41 -31.15
CA VAL A 507 -11.76 -21.45 -29.94
C VAL A 507 -11.81 -22.82 -29.27
N GLU A 508 -11.66 -23.90 -30.01
CA GLU A 508 -11.66 -25.27 -29.45
C GLU A 508 -10.43 -25.51 -28.56
N GLN A 509 -9.26 -25.06 -29.02
CA GLN A 509 -8.05 -25.12 -28.17
C GLN A 509 -8.14 -24.18 -26.97
N ALA A 510 -8.78 -23.02 -27.12
CA ALA A 510 -9.02 -22.11 -26.01
C ALA A 510 -9.90 -22.74 -24.91
N LEU A 511 -10.93 -23.52 -25.30
CA LEU A 511 -11.77 -24.24 -24.34
C LEU A 511 -10.99 -25.34 -23.61
N LYS A 512 -10.19 -26.13 -24.34
CA LYS A 512 -9.34 -27.16 -23.72
C LYS A 512 -8.38 -26.56 -22.71
N LEU A 513 -7.76 -25.43 -23.06
CA LEU A 513 -6.87 -24.72 -22.14
C LEU A 513 -7.60 -24.17 -20.90
N MET A 514 -8.87 -23.76 -21.03
CA MET A 514 -9.71 -23.39 -19.90
C MET A 514 -10.01 -24.58 -18.97
N GLU A 515 -10.21 -25.79 -19.54
CA GLU A 515 -10.38 -27.00 -18.77
C GLU A 515 -9.08 -27.41 -18.05
N GLU A 516 -7.93 -27.33 -18.74
CA GLU A 516 -6.61 -27.57 -18.15
C GLU A 516 -6.32 -26.58 -16.99
N MET A 517 -6.70 -25.31 -17.14
CA MET A 517 -6.61 -24.28 -16.09
C MET A 517 -7.43 -24.68 -14.85
N ASP A 518 -8.66 -25.19 -15.02
CA ASP A 518 -9.53 -25.63 -13.92
C ASP A 518 -8.94 -26.87 -13.22
N LEU A 519 -8.42 -27.83 -13.99
CA LEU A 519 -7.72 -29.01 -13.48
C LEU A 519 -6.43 -28.69 -12.72
N ALA A 520 -5.71 -27.63 -13.14
CA ALA A 520 -4.53 -27.14 -12.45
C ALA A 520 -4.86 -26.37 -11.15
N GLY A 521 -6.16 -26.22 -10.81
CA GLY A 521 -6.62 -25.50 -9.61
C GLY A 521 -6.73 -23.99 -9.76
N PHE A 522 -6.62 -23.46 -10.97
CA PHE A 522 -6.84 -22.06 -11.29
C PHE A 522 -8.23 -21.88 -11.90
N TYR A 523 -9.16 -21.37 -11.11
CA TYR A 523 -10.54 -21.23 -11.57
C TYR A 523 -10.69 -20.14 -12.64
N PRO A 524 -11.32 -20.45 -13.81
CA PRO A 524 -11.66 -19.45 -14.82
C PRO A 524 -12.46 -18.28 -14.21
N ASP A 525 -12.04 -17.07 -14.51
CA ASP A 525 -12.64 -15.85 -13.99
C ASP A 525 -13.59 -15.19 -15.01
N THR A 526 -14.17 -14.07 -14.64
CA THR A 526 -15.06 -13.28 -15.51
C THR A 526 -14.39 -12.88 -16.82
N ILE A 527 -13.06 -12.67 -16.83
CA ILE A 527 -12.31 -12.30 -18.03
C ILE A 527 -12.22 -13.50 -18.98
N THR A 528 -11.92 -14.70 -18.46
CA THR A 528 -11.86 -15.95 -19.25
C THR A 528 -13.17 -16.20 -20.00
N TYR A 529 -14.30 -16.18 -19.27
CA TYR A 529 -15.62 -16.37 -19.88
C TYR A 529 -15.97 -15.28 -20.88
N THR A 530 -15.69 -14.00 -20.56
CA THR A 530 -15.98 -12.89 -21.45
C THR A 530 -15.16 -12.97 -22.76
N THR A 531 -13.90 -13.40 -22.67
CA THR A 531 -13.03 -13.59 -23.86
C THR A 531 -13.55 -14.68 -24.77
N LEU A 532 -13.97 -15.80 -24.23
CA LEU A 532 -14.57 -16.90 -25.02
C LEU A 532 -15.93 -16.51 -25.62
N MET A 533 -16.77 -15.77 -24.86
CA MET A 533 -18.01 -15.21 -25.39
C MET A 533 -17.77 -14.25 -26.54
N ASP A 534 -16.74 -13.37 -26.46
CA ASP A 534 -16.37 -12.46 -27.54
C ASP A 534 -15.96 -13.21 -28.81
N ALA A 535 -15.21 -14.31 -28.66
CA ALA A 535 -14.82 -15.15 -29.78
C ALA A 535 -16.04 -15.79 -30.45
N TYR A 536 -16.97 -16.39 -29.69
CA TYR A 536 -18.19 -16.95 -30.23
C TYR A 536 -19.11 -15.91 -30.87
N CYS A 537 -19.20 -14.73 -30.29
CA CYS A 537 -19.94 -13.61 -30.87
C CYS A 537 -19.37 -13.20 -32.23
N LYS A 538 -18.04 -13.16 -32.38
CA LYS A 538 -17.37 -12.85 -33.66
C LYS A 538 -17.55 -13.93 -34.71
N MET A 539 -17.70 -15.18 -34.30
CA MET A 539 -18.01 -16.31 -35.17
C MET A 539 -19.51 -16.41 -35.54
N GLY A 540 -20.37 -15.57 -34.94
CA GLY A 540 -21.82 -15.62 -35.13
C GLY A 540 -22.52 -16.71 -34.32
N GLU A 541 -21.82 -17.44 -33.45
CA GLU A 541 -22.36 -18.54 -32.68
C GLU A 541 -22.99 -18.06 -31.36
N MET A 542 -24.03 -17.24 -31.46
CA MET A 542 -24.68 -16.59 -30.29
C MET A 542 -25.25 -17.62 -29.27
N ALA A 543 -25.70 -18.77 -29.71
CA ALA A 543 -26.20 -19.81 -28.83
C ALA A 543 -25.13 -20.34 -27.86
N LYS A 544 -23.88 -20.53 -28.33
CA LYS A 544 -22.75 -20.93 -27.51
C LYS A 544 -22.33 -19.83 -26.57
N ALA A 545 -22.26 -18.54 -27.05
CA ALA A 545 -21.98 -17.39 -26.19
C ALA A 545 -22.99 -17.29 -25.04
N HIS A 546 -24.27 -17.49 -25.32
CA HIS A 546 -25.33 -17.50 -24.28
C HIS A 546 -25.21 -18.69 -23.32
N GLY A 547 -24.78 -19.87 -23.82
CA GLY A 547 -24.46 -21.02 -22.98
C GLY A 547 -23.35 -20.73 -21.96
N LEU A 548 -22.28 -20.07 -22.41
CA LEU A 548 -21.19 -19.64 -21.53
C LEU A 548 -21.63 -18.64 -20.46
N LEU A 549 -22.54 -17.70 -20.81
CA LEU A 549 -23.10 -16.79 -19.81
C LEU A 549 -23.87 -17.54 -18.71
N ARG A 550 -24.64 -18.57 -19.07
CA ARG A 550 -25.33 -19.42 -18.07
C ARG A 550 -24.34 -20.11 -17.16
N VAL A 551 -23.31 -20.78 -17.73
CA VAL A 551 -22.27 -21.47 -16.95
C VAL A 551 -21.57 -20.50 -16.02
N MET A 552 -21.28 -19.29 -16.46
CA MET A 552 -20.67 -18.21 -15.66
C MET A 552 -21.58 -17.87 -14.44
N LEU A 553 -22.86 -17.69 -14.66
CA LEU A 553 -23.85 -17.39 -13.61
C LEU A 553 -24.02 -18.58 -12.63
N ASP A 554 -24.08 -19.82 -13.15
CA ASP A 554 -24.19 -21.03 -12.33
C ASP A 554 -22.96 -21.24 -11.42
N LYS A 555 -21.76 -20.82 -11.87
CA LYS A 555 -20.54 -20.77 -11.05
C LYS A 555 -20.50 -19.57 -10.06
N GLY A 556 -21.55 -18.75 -10.01
CA GLY A 556 -21.65 -17.60 -9.10
C GLY A 556 -20.81 -16.38 -9.52
N LEU A 557 -20.24 -16.38 -10.73
CA LEU A 557 -19.46 -15.27 -11.26
C LEU A 557 -20.40 -14.16 -11.74
N GLN A 558 -20.12 -12.91 -11.32
CA GLN A 558 -20.92 -11.77 -11.72
C GLN A 558 -20.46 -11.22 -13.08
N PRO A 559 -21.34 -11.16 -14.11
CA PRO A 559 -21.03 -10.51 -15.37
C PRO A 559 -20.72 -9.03 -15.17
N THR A 560 -19.72 -8.54 -15.88
CA THR A 560 -19.36 -7.12 -15.89
C THR A 560 -20.04 -6.39 -17.05
N ILE A 561 -20.01 -5.07 -17.05
CA ILE A 561 -20.47 -4.27 -18.19
C ILE A 561 -19.77 -4.65 -19.50
N VAL A 562 -18.51 -5.12 -19.43
CA VAL A 562 -17.75 -5.60 -20.59
C VAL A 562 -18.39 -6.85 -21.16
N THR A 563 -18.81 -7.79 -20.31
CA THR A 563 -19.50 -9.03 -20.70
C THR A 563 -20.79 -8.71 -21.48
N PHE A 564 -21.58 -7.75 -20.99
CA PHE A 564 -22.81 -7.35 -21.68
C PHE A 564 -22.53 -6.59 -22.96
N ASN A 565 -21.49 -5.76 -23.02
CA ASN A 565 -21.08 -5.07 -24.25
C ASN A 565 -20.62 -6.07 -25.33
N VAL A 566 -19.93 -7.13 -24.95
CA VAL A 566 -19.54 -8.22 -25.87
C VAL A 566 -20.78 -8.91 -26.46
N LEU A 567 -21.74 -9.28 -25.62
CA LEU A 567 -22.99 -9.89 -26.08
C LEU A 567 -23.80 -8.93 -26.96
N MET A 568 -23.88 -7.65 -26.56
CA MET A 568 -24.54 -6.60 -27.37
C MET A 568 -23.92 -6.47 -28.75
N ASN A 569 -22.58 -6.45 -28.82
CA ASN A 569 -21.88 -6.42 -30.10
C ASN A 569 -22.14 -7.69 -30.92
N GLY A 570 -22.18 -8.86 -30.28
CA GLY A 570 -22.52 -10.13 -30.90
C GLY A 570 -23.93 -10.12 -31.49
N PHE A 571 -24.96 -9.69 -30.75
CA PHE A 571 -26.32 -9.53 -31.26
C PHE A 571 -26.37 -8.58 -32.45
N CYS A 572 -25.64 -7.46 -32.36
CA CYS A 572 -25.56 -6.50 -33.44
C CYS A 572 -24.89 -7.09 -34.68
N MET A 573 -23.83 -7.85 -34.56
CA MET A 573 -23.12 -8.48 -35.68
C MET A 573 -23.95 -9.60 -36.35
N SER A 574 -24.70 -10.35 -35.52
CA SER A 574 -25.60 -11.42 -35.99
C SER A 574 -26.96 -10.90 -36.45
N GLU A 575 -27.14 -9.59 -36.58
CA GLU A 575 -28.38 -8.92 -37.01
C GLU A 575 -29.61 -9.13 -36.10
N MET A 576 -29.40 -9.61 -34.85
CA MET A 576 -30.41 -9.85 -33.83
C MET A 576 -30.68 -8.59 -32.97
N LEU A 577 -31.08 -7.47 -33.63
CA LEU A 577 -31.17 -6.15 -32.96
C LEU A 577 -32.26 -6.11 -31.89
N GLU A 578 -33.37 -6.82 -32.07
CA GLU A 578 -34.45 -6.91 -31.10
C GLU A 578 -33.97 -7.54 -29.77
N ASP A 579 -33.10 -8.56 -29.85
CA ASP A 579 -32.53 -9.20 -28.68
C ASP A 579 -31.50 -8.29 -27.98
N GLY A 580 -30.76 -7.47 -28.76
CA GLY A 580 -29.95 -6.40 -28.23
C GLY A 580 -30.76 -5.36 -27.43
N GLU A 581 -31.93 -4.94 -27.94
CA GLU A 581 -32.83 -4.03 -27.21
C GLU A 581 -33.42 -4.69 -25.94
N LYS A 582 -33.79 -5.96 -26.00
CA LYS A 582 -34.21 -6.74 -24.82
C LYS A 582 -33.11 -6.80 -23.76
N LEU A 583 -31.85 -6.97 -24.19
CA LEU A 583 -30.72 -6.99 -23.29
C LEU A 583 -30.54 -5.65 -22.55
N ILE A 584 -30.65 -4.51 -23.25
CA ILE A 584 -30.61 -3.18 -22.61
C ILE A 584 -31.73 -3.06 -21.57
N LYS A 585 -32.95 -3.44 -21.93
CA LYS A 585 -34.11 -3.38 -21.02
C LYS A 585 -33.88 -4.23 -19.78
N TRP A 586 -33.38 -5.44 -19.97
CA TRP A 586 -33.04 -6.34 -18.86
C TRP A 586 -31.92 -5.78 -17.97
N MET A 587 -30.86 -5.17 -18.54
CA MET A 587 -29.79 -4.53 -17.77
C MET A 587 -30.33 -3.39 -16.89
N LEU A 588 -31.23 -2.57 -17.43
CA LEU A 588 -31.88 -1.49 -16.68
C LEU A 588 -32.75 -2.01 -15.55
N GLU A 589 -33.53 -3.06 -15.77
CA GLU A 589 -34.37 -3.70 -14.75
C GLU A 589 -33.54 -4.29 -13.61
N LYS A 590 -32.31 -4.76 -13.91
CA LYS A 590 -31.35 -5.26 -12.91
C LYS A 590 -30.51 -4.16 -12.25
N GLY A 591 -30.69 -2.89 -12.61
CA GLY A 591 -29.96 -1.76 -12.05
C GLY A 591 -28.49 -1.70 -12.51
N ILE A 592 -28.14 -2.36 -13.64
CA ILE A 592 -26.80 -2.34 -14.20
C ILE A 592 -26.60 -1.01 -14.91
N MET A 593 -25.56 -0.26 -14.51
CA MET A 593 -25.24 1.04 -15.12
C MET A 593 -24.73 0.84 -16.56
N LEU A 594 -25.47 1.38 -17.52
CA LEU A 594 -25.10 1.38 -18.94
C LEU A 594 -23.99 2.40 -19.21
N ASN A 595 -23.18 2.15 -20.22
CA ASN A 595 -22.20 3.13 -20.71
C ASN A 595 -22.41 3.45 -22.21
N ALA A 596 -21.66 4.44 -22.72
CA ALA A 596 -21.75 4.84 -24.11
C ALA A 596 -21.48 3.68 -25.08
N ALA A 597 -20.56 2.77 -24.76
CA ALA A 597 -20.20 1.63 -25.61
C ALA A 597 -21.40 0.70 -25.86
N THR A 598 -22.26 0.47 -24.84
CA THR A 598 -23.48 -0.37 -24.97
C THR A 598 -24.41 0.19 -26.02
N PHE A 599 -24.68 1.52 -26.00
CA PHE A 599 -25.53 2.18 -26.96
C PHE A 599 -24.87 2.30 -28.35
N ASN A 600 -23.57 2.54 -28.41
CA ASN A 600 -22.82 2.71 -29.64
C ASN A 600 -22.88 1.50 -30.56
N SER A 601 -22.94 0.28 -30.01
CA SER A 601 -23.09 -0.95 -30.79
C SER A 601 -24.41 -0.97 -31.55
N LEU A 602 -25.53 -0.66 -30.91
CA LEU A 602 -26.84 -0.54 -31.57
C LEU A 602 -26.89 0.62 -32.55
N LEU A 603 -26.43 1.80 -32.13
CA LEU A 603 -26.37 3.00 -33.02
C LEU A 603 -25.61 2.69 -34.30
N LYS A 604 -24.45 2.02 -34.20
CA LYS A 604 -23.64 1.63 -35.35
C LYS A 604 -24.44 0.73 -36.31
N GLN A 605 -25.17 -0.24 -35.81
CA GLN A 605 -25.94 -1.18 -36.66
C GLN A 605 -27.14 -0.52 -37.32
N TYR A 606 -27.90 0.32 -36.59
CA TYR A 606 -29.00 1.06 -37.20
C TYR A 606 -28.49 2.05 -38.26
N CYS A 607 -27.34 2.68 -38.05
CA CYS A 607 -26.68 3.49 -39.08
C CYS A 607 -26.23 2.67 -40.33
N ILE A 608 -25.74 1.43 -40.14
CA ILE A 608 -25.35 0.53 -41.21
C ILE A 608 -26.59 0.16 -42.06
N ARG A 609 -27.71 -0.16 -41.39
CA ARG A 609 -29.00 -0.49 -42.02
C ARG A 609 -29.72 0.75 -42.61
N ASN A 610 -29.14 1.93 -42.44
CA ASN A 610 -29.72 3.20 -42.87
C ASN A 610 -31.05 3.56 -42.20
N ASP A 611 -31.34 2.96 -41.01
CA ASP A 611 -32.50 3.29 -40.20
C ASP A 611 -32.14 4.41 -39.19
N MET A 612 -32.13 5.63 -39.71
CA MET A 612 -31.78 6.81 -38.89
C MET A 612 -32.87 7.21 -37.90
N ARG A 613 -34.12 6.70 -38.07
CA ARG A 613 -35.20 6.93 -37.09
C ARG A 613 -34.92 6.16 -35.82
N ALA A 614 -34.67 4.87 -35.95
CA ALA A 614 -34.30 4.01 -34.80
C ALA A 614 -32.98 4.50 -34.16
N ALA A 615 -31.95 4.86 -34.94
CA ALA A 615 -30.71 5.41 -34.40
C ALA A 615 -30.96 6.69 -33.55
N THR A 616 -31.82 7.60 -34.03
CA THR A 616 -32.15 8.82 -33.26
C THR A 616 -32.92 8.51 -32.00
N GLU A 617 -33.80 7.50 -31.99
CA GLU A 617 -34.54 7.06 -30.80
C GLU A 617 -33.58 6.46 -29.78
N ILE A 618 -32.64 5.61 -30.17
CA ILE A 618 -31.60 5.06 -29.28
C ILE A 618 -30.74 6.18 -28.68
N TYR A 619 -30.36 7.18 -29.48
CA TYR A 619 -29.61 8.34 -28.99
C TYR A 619 -30.39 9.15 -27.94
N LYS A 620 -31.69 9.36 -28.14
CA LYS A 620 -32.56 10.00 -27.13
C LYS A 620 -32.67 9.19 -25.85
N ARG A 621 -32.82 7.85 -25.96
CA ARG A 621 -32.85 6.93 -24.80
C ARG A 621 -31.55 6.97 -24.04
N MET A 622 -30.39 7.07 -24.71
CA MET A 622 -29.09 7.23 -24.09
C MET A 622 -29.07 8.45 -23.14
N TYR A 623 -29.54 9.62 -23.63
CA TYR A 623 -29.65 10.82 -22.80
C TYR A 623 -30.66 10.66 -21.66
N ALA A 624 -31.82 10.05 -21.90
CA ALA A 624 -32.84 9.82 -20.88
C ALA A 624 -32.37 8.93 -19.73
N GLN A 625 -31.38 8.05 -19.99
CA GLN A 625 -30.76 7.20 -18.98
C GLN A 625 -29.53 7.87 -18.30
N GLY A 626 -29.27 9.14 -18.59
CA GLY A 626 -28.14 9.88 -18.02
C GLY A 626 -26.78 9.48 -18.58
N VAL A 627 -26.73 8.69 -19.66
CA VAL A 627 -25.49 8.31 -20.33
C VAL A 627 -25.11 9.38 -21.34
N LEU A 628 -23.98 10.05 -21.09
CA LEU A 628 -23.50 11.10 -21.98
C LEU A 628 -22.85 10.49 -23.24
N PRO A 629 -23.18 11.02 -24.45
CA PRO A 629 -22.50 10.64 -25.69
C PRO A 629 -21.01 10.92 -25.62
N ASP A 630 -20.23 9.99 -26.10
CA ASP A 630 -18.78 10.10 -26.23
C ASP A 630 -18.38 10.51 -27.67
N ASN A 631 -17.09 10.69 -27.87
CA ASN A 631 -16.52 10.99 -29.18
C ASN A 631 -16.95 9.98 -30.27
N ASN A 632 -17.01 8.70 -29.91
CA ASN A 632 -17.38 7.63 -30.83
C ASN A 632 -18.88 7.69 -31.19
N THR A 633 -19.77 8.02 -30.24
CA THR A 633 -21.20 8.21 -30.47
C THR A 633 -21.45 9.24 -31.60
N TYR A 634 -20.81 10.42 -31.47
CA TYR A 634 -20.97 11.49 -32.50
C TYR A 634 -20.43 11.03 -33.84
N ASN A 635 -19.27 10.40 -33.89
CA ASN A 635 -18.69 9.92 -35.15
C ASN A 635 -19.56 8.86 -35.85
N ILE A 636 -20.18 7.95 -35.08
CA ILE A 636 -21.13 6.95 -35.61
C ILE A 636 -22.34 7.63 -36.25
N LEU A 637 -22.97 8.58 -35.54
CA LEU A 637 -24.15 9.26 -35.99
C LEU A 637 -23.86 10.16 -37.22
N ILE A 638 -22.73 10.89 -37.21
CA ILE A 638 -22.31 11.72 -38.34
C ILE A 638 -22.15 10.87 -39.61
N LYS A 639 -21.41 9.73 -39.51
CA LYS A 639 -21.26 8.79 -40.64
C LYS A 639 -22.60 8.23 -41.10
N GLY A 640 -23.48 7.87 -40.17
CA GLY A 640 -24.82 7.38 -40.49
C GLY A 640 -25.67 8.40 -41.23
N HIS A 641 -25.72 9.64 -40.75
CA HIS A 641 -26.46 10.72 -41.39
C HIS A 641 -25.88 11.09 -42.79
N CYS A 642 -24.54 11.05 -42.93
CA CYS A 642 -23.91 11.24 -44.24
C CYS A 642 -24.32 10.13 -45.24
N LYS A 643 -24.32 8.86 -44.81
CA LYS A 643 -24.78 7.71 -45.59
C LYS A 643 -26.25 7.84 -45.99
N ALA A 644 -27.09 8.27 -45.04
CA ALA A 644 -28.51 8.52 -45.26
C ALA A 644 -28.82 9.81 -46.04
N ARG A 645 -27.80 10.50 -46.55
CA ARG A 645 -27.92 11.78 -47.26
C ARG A 645 -28.56 12.91 -46.45
N ASN A 646 -28.58 12.82 -45.09
CA ASN A 646 -29.12 13.85 -44.19
C ASN A 646 -28.00 14.75 -43.67
N MET A 647 -27.45 15.60 -44.57
CA MET A 647 -26.31 16.46 -44.26
C MET A 647 -26.63 17.58 -43.25
N LYS A 648 -27.93 17.98 -43.10
CA LYS A 648 -28.29 19.00 -42.09
C LYS A 648 -28.04 18.50 -40.69
N GLU A 649 -28.51 17.30 -40.40
CA GLU A 649 -28.28 16.66 -39.07
C GLU A 649 -26.81 16.29 -38.84
N ALA A 650 -26.11 15.83 -39.87
CA ALA A 650 -24.68 15.55 -39.77
C ALA A 650 -23.87 16.79 -39.36
N LEU A 651 -24.20 17.96 -39.93
CA LEU A 651 -23.56 19.23 -39.56
C LEU A 651 -23.96 19.71 -38.16
N PHE A 652 -25.22 19.55 -37.78
CA PHE A 652 -25.69 19.90 -36.45
C PHE A 652 -24.91 19.09 -35.39
N LEU A 653 -24.81 17.79 -35.62
CA LEU A 653 -24.04 16.90 -34.75
C LEU A 653 -22.56 17.24 -34.70
N HIS A 654 -21.97 17.61 -35.85
CA HIS A 654 -20.57 18.06 -35.93
C HIS A 654 -20.35 19.32 -35.09
N LYS A 655 -21.17 20.35 -35.22
CA LYS A 655 -21.07 21.57 -34.42
C LYS A 655 -21.19 21.27 -32.92
N HIS A 656 -22.19 20.50 -32.53
CA HIS A 656 -22.42 20.12 -31.15
C HIS A 656 -21.27 19.28 -30.57
N MET A 657 -20.62 18.46 -31.42
CA MET A 657 -19.45 17.69 -31.05
C MET A 657 -18.25 18.59 -30.73
N VAL A 658 -17.99 19.59 -31.60
CA VAL A 658 -16.90 20.57 -31.43
C VAL A 658 -17.13 21.44 -30.18
N GLU A 659 -18.36 21.90 -29.96
CA GLU A 659 -18.75 22.66 -28.76
C GLU A 659 -18.48 21.86 -27.45
N LYS A 660 -18.58 20.55 -27.49
CA LYS A 660 -18.23 19.64 -26.39
C LYS A 660 -16.75 19.32 -26.26
N GLY A 661 -15.89 19.86 -27.11
CA GLY A 661 -14.45 19.63 -27.14
C GLY A 661 -14.02 18.28 -27.73
N PHE A 662 -14.88 17.62 -28.48
CA PHE A 662 -14.54 16.38 -29.19
C PHE A 662 -14.05 16.65 -30.60
N SER A 663 -13.32 15.70 -31.20
CA SER A 663 -12.77 15.80 -32.57
C SER A 663 -13.29 14.73 -33.51
N LEU A 664 -13.43 15.06 -34.80
CA LEU A 664 -13.78 14.10 -35.82
C LEU A 664 -12.66 13.06 -36.03
N THR A 665 -13.06 11.86 -36.42
CA THR A 665 -12.12 10.85 -36.94
C THR A 665 -11.90 11.04 -38.44
N ALA A 666 -10.76 10.56 -39.00
CA ALA A 666 -10.48 10.60 -40.43
C ALA A 666 -11.65 10.07 -41.26
N GLY A 667 -12.26 8.94 -40.86
CA GLY A 667 -13.42 8.39 -41.58
C GLY A 667 -14.69 9.23 -41.48
N SER A 668 -14.85 10.11 -40.47
CA SER A 668 -15.97 11.04 -40.36
C SER A 668 -15.75 12.26 -41.22
N TYR A 669 -14.51 12.77 -41.33
CA TYR A 669 -14.12 13.79 -42.29
C TYR A 669 -14.38 13.32 -43.70
N ASN A 670 -13.90 12.10 -44.06
CA ASN A 670 -14.12 11.52 -45.40
C ASN A 670 -15.62 11.40 -45.71
N ALA A 671 -16.46 10.98 -44.77
CA ALA A 671 -17.91 10.88 -44.99
C ALA A 671 -18.59 12.24 -45.19
N LEU A 672 -18.20 13.27 -44.45
CA LEU A 672 -18.72 14.64 -44.60
C LEU A 672 -18.28 15.25 -45.93
N ILE A 673 -17.01 15.16 -46.28
CA ILE A 673 -16.45 15.68 -47.52
C ILE A 673 -17.14 15.04 -48.74
N LYS A 674 -17.24 13.70 -48.78
CA LYS A 674 -17.99 12.98 -49.85
C LYS A 674 -19.45 13.39 -49.91
N GLY A 675 -20.08 13.63 -48.75
CA GLY A 675 -21.46 14.08 -48.64
C GLY A 675 -21.69 15.48 -49.20
N PHE A 676 -20.79 16.41 -48.93
CA PHE A 676 -20.84 17.78 -49.49
C PHE A 676 -20.54 17.81 -50.99
N TYR A 677 -19.54 17.04 -51.43
CA TYR A 677 -19.21 16.94 -52.87
C TYR A 677 -20.41 16.46 -53.69
N LYS A 678 -21.10 15.39 -53.27
CA LYS A 678 -22.30 14.88 -53.93
C LYS A 678 -23.44 15.89 -53.99
N ARG A 679 -23.45 16.92 -53.15
CA ARG A 679 -24.43 18.01 -53.13
C ARG A 679 -23.94 19.27 -53.84
N LYS A 680 -22.79 19.22 -54.54
CA LYS A 680 -22.15 20.34 -55.23
C LYS A 680 -21.82 21.52 -54.31
N LYS A 681 -21.56 21.26 -53.01
CA LYS A 681 -21.14 22.25 -52.02
C LYS A 681 -19.62 22.18 -51.83
N PHE A 682 -18.91 22.59 -52.86
CA PHE A 682 -17.46 22.43 -52.95
C PHE A 682 -16.69 23.24 -51.89
N LEU A 683 -17.19 24.45 -51.56
CA LEU A 683 -16.53 25.35 -50.63
C LEU A 683 -16.51 24.78 -49.19
N GLU A 684 -17.63 24.20 -48.78
CA GLU A 684 -17.73 23.53 -47.46
C GLU A 684 -16.88 22.24 -47.42
N ALA A 685 -16.85 21.49 -48.54
CA ALA A 685 -16.00 20.31 -48.63
C ALA A 685 -14.50 20.67 -48.53
N LYS A 686 -14.07 21.75 -49.20
CA LYS A 686 -12.69 22.26 -49.14
C LYS A 686 -12.28 22.69 -47.74
N LYS A 687 -13.12 23.42 -47.03
CA LYS A 687 -12.86 23.80 -45.62
C LYS A 687 -12.63 22.61 -44.74
N LEU A 688 -13.46 21.57 -44.81
CA LEU A 688 -13.31 20.35 -44.02
C LEU A 688 -12.06 19.54 -44.39
N PHE A 689 -11.67 19.58 -45.67
CA PHE A 689 -10.44 18.94 -46.13
C PHE A 689 -9.19 19.64 -45.57
N GLU A 690 -9.17 20.98 -45.59
CA GLU A 690 -8.10 21.77 -44.99
C GLU A 690 -8.02 21.55 -43.46
N GLU A 691 -9.18 21.53 -42.79
CA GLU A 691 -9.24 21.20 -41.34
C GLU A 691 -8.71 19.81 -41.07
N MET A 692 -9.07 18.80 -41.87
CA MET A 692 -8.55 17.44 -41.79
C MET A 692 -7.02 17.39 -41.91
N ARG A 693 -6.45 18.16 -42.89
CA ARG A 693 -4.98 18.27 -43.07
C ARG A 693 -4.30 18.94 -41.87
N THR A 694 -4.85 20.03 -41.35
CA THR A 694 -4.29 20.75 -40.20
C THR A 694 -4.30 19.89 -38.92
N GLN A 695 -5.26 18.99 -38.81
CA GLN A 695 -5.32 17.99 -37.69
C GLN A 695 -4.37 16.80 -37.90
N GLY A 696 -3.62 16.75 -39.00
CA GLY A 696 -2.66 15.68 -39.30
C GLY A 696 -3.29 14.39 -39.81
N PHE A 697 -4.57 14.38 -40.21
CA PHE A 697 -5.21 13.19 -40.77
C PHE A 697 -4.93 13.07 -42.29
N VAL A 698 -4.77 11.82 -42.72
CA VAL A 698 -4.63 11.49 -44.15
C VAL A 698 -6.00 11.13 -44.72
N ALA A 699 -6.37 11.78 -45.82
CA ALA A 699 -7.62 11.50 -46.54
C ALA A 699 -7.55 10.16 -47.30
N GLU A 700 -8.72 9.61 -47.65
CA GLU A 700 -8.80 8.45 -48.56
C GLU A 700 -8.45 8.90 -50.00
N LYS A 701 -7.91 7.97 -50.81
CA LYS A 701 -7.52 8.25 -52.17
C LYS A 701 -8.65 8.93 -52.96
N GLU A 702 -9.89 8.46 -52.81
CA GLU A 702 -11.06 9.04 -53.47
C GLU A 702 -11.28 10.53 -53.16
N ILE A 703 -10.86 11.00 -51.97
CA ILE A 703 -10.97 12.40 -51.59
C ILE A 703 -9.91 13.23 -52.32
N TYR A 704 -8.69 12.71 -52.45
CA TYR A 704 -7.64 13.36 -53.23
C TYR A 704 -8.04 13.44 -54.71
N ASP A 705 -8.57 12.36 -55.29
CA ASP A 705 -9.05 12.32 -56.66
C ASP A 705 -10.14 13.39 -56.89
N ILE A 706 -11.11 13.51 -55.96
CA ILE A 706 -12.17 14.54 -56.00
C ILE A 706 -11.59 15.96 -56.04
N PHE A 707 -10.61 16.28 -55.18
CA PHE A 707 -10.06 17.63 -55.12
C PHE A 707 -9.07 17.91 -56.24
N VAL A 708 -8.40 16.92 -56.78
CA VAL A 708 -7.60 17.03 -58.02
C VAL A 708 -8.51 17.39 -59.20
N ASP A 709 -9.64 16.67 -59.37
CA ASP A 709 -10.58 16.95 -60.44
C ASP A 709 -11.19 18.36 -60.33
N VAL A 710 -11.62 18.78 -59.11
CA VAL A 710 -12.20 20.11 -58.87
C VAL A 710 -11.19 21.23 -59.11
N ASN A 711 -9.95 21.12 -58.65
CA ASN A 711 -8.93 22.14 -58.89
C ASN A 711 -8.50 22.16 -60.34
N TYR A 712 -8.51 21.00 -61.03
CA TYR A 712 -8.25 20.93 -62.46
C TYR A 712 -9.34 21.67 -63.30
N GLU A 713 -10.62 21.44 -62.98
CA GLU A 713 -11.75 22.13 -63.64
C GLU A 713 -11.76 23.65 -63.36
N GLU A 714 -11.28 24.09 -62.16
CA GLU A 714 -11.14 25.48 -61.74
C GLU A 714 -9.90 26.15 -62.39
N GLY A 715 -9.04 25.41 -63.09
CA GLY A 715 -7.80 25.91 -63.66
C GLY A 715 -6.67 26.20 -62.69
N ASN A 716 -6.72 25.67 -61.54
CA ASN A 716 -5.72 25.88 -60.45
C ASN A 716 -4.64 24.78 -60.44
N TRP A 717 -3.74 24.86 -61.42
CA TRP A 717 -2.73 23.84 -61.71
C TRP A 717 -1.70 23.62 -60.63
N GLU A 718 -1.30 24.66 -59.89
CA GLU A 718 -0.33 24.55 -58.81
C GLU A 718 -0.88 23.67 -57.64
N ASN A 719 -2.10 23.96 -57.17
CA ASN A 719 -2.76 23.17 -56.13
C ASN A 719 -3.06 21.73 -56.58
N THR A 720 -3.34 21.54 -57.90
CA THR A 720 -3.58 20.22 -58.48
C THR A 720 -2.32 19.34 -58.39
N LEU A 721 -1.16 19.90 -58.75
CA LEU A 721 0.12 19.20 -58.70
C LEU A 721 0.51 18.88 -57.23
N GLU A 722 0.38 19.87 -56.31
CA GLU A 722 0.67 19.68 -54.90
C GLU A 722 -0.18 18.55 -54.27
N LEU A 723 -1.47 18.49 -54.59
CA LEU A 723 -2.37 17.43 -54.14
C LEU A 723 -2.04 16.06 -54.73
N CYS A 724 -1.60 16.01 -56.00
CA CYS A 724 -1.13 14.78 -56.63
C CYS A 724 0.14 14.26 -55.93
N ASP A 725 1.11 15.14 -55.69
CA ASP A 725 2.35 14.77 -55.01
C ASP A 725 2.09 14.29 -53.59
N GLU A 726 1.25 15.00 -52.82
CA GLU A 726 0.83 14.57 -51.46
C GLU A 726 0.11 13.22 -51.48
N ALA A 727 -0.77 12.99 -52.46
CA ALA A 727 -1.49 11.71 -52.58
C ALA A 727 -0.54 10.55 -52.88
N ILE A 728 0.45 10.78 -53.76
CA ILE A 728 1.46 9.79 -54.10
C ILE A 728 2.35 9.49 -52.90
N GLU A 729 2.87 10.50 -52.21
CA GLU A 729 3.74 10.35 -51.07
C GLU A 729 3.04 9.57 -49.92
N LYS A 730 1.84 9.99 -49.54
CA LYS A 730 1.08 9.36 -48.45
C LYS A 730 0.47 8.00 -48.81
N CYS A 731 0.16 7.73 -50.07
CA CYS A 731 -0.29 6.40 -50.51
C CYS A 731 0.85 5.42 -50.70
N LEU A 732 2.05 5.84 -51.08
CA LEU A 732 3.25 5.00 -51.16
C LEU A 732 3.77 4.60 -49.79
N VAL A 733 3.78 5.53 -48.82
CA VAL A 733 4.15 5.24 -47.43
C VAL A 733 3.21 4.21 -46.81
N LYS A 734 1.91 4.24 -47.09
CA LYS A 734 0.98 3.18 -46.64
C LYS A 734 1.25 1.81 -47.25
N LYS A 735 1.69 1.75 -48.53
CA LYS A 735 2.07 0.48 -49.20
C LYS A 735 3.39 -0.07 -48.65
N THR A 736 4.37 0.76 -48.35
CA THR A 736 5.64 0.34 -47.79
C THR A 736 5.50 -0.12 -46.34
N SER A 737 4.65 0.47 -45.51
CA SER A 737 4.36 -0.02 -44.15
C SER A 737 3.63 -1.37 -44.17
N LEU A 738 2.75 -1.63 -45.15
CA LEU A 738 2.09 -2.93 -45.32
C LEU A 738 3.02 -4.03 -45.88
N PHE A 739 4.10 -3.66 -46.60
CA PHE A 739 5.09 -4.61 -47.13
C PHE A 739 6.21 -4.93 -46.12
N ILE A 740 6.46 -4.06 -45.15
CA ILE A 740 7.42 -4.31 -44.05
C ILE A 740 6.80 -5.24 -43.00
N ASP A 741 5.48 -5.23 -42.86
CA ASP A 741 4.76 -6.13 -41.92
C ASP A 741 4.56 -7.55 -42.47
N THR A 742 4.99 -7.86 -43.73
CA THR A 742 4.88 -9.18 -44.36
C THR A 742 6.23 -9.84 -44.69
N LEU A 743 7.34 -9.25 -44.26
CA LEU A 743 8.68 -9.84 -44.24
C LEU A 743 9.20 -9.93 -42.82
#